data_a595052b9aef4de259273e0c2e690dc2
#
_entry.id   a595052b9aef4de259273e0c2e690dc2
#
_cell.length_a   1.000
_cell.length_b   1.000
_cell.length_c   1.000
_cell.angle_alpha   90.00
_cell.angle_beta   90.00
_cell.angle_gamma   90.00
#
_symmetry.space_group_name_H-M   'P 1'
#
loop_
_entity.id
_entity.type
_entity.pdbx_description
1 polymer ?
#
loop_
_entity_poly.entity_id
_entity_poly.type
_entity_poly.pdbx_seq_one_letter_code
_entity_poly.pdbx_strand_id
1 'polypeptide(L)'
;TKEVVQQAIRWGHPAIAITDHGVAQSFPDAWHAAGDKIKILYGVEGYFVNNIDDRVVVHGPQDCSLDGEFVCFDIETTGLKVDREAITEIGAVVLKNGEITDRFQTFVNPNRRLTPEIIGLTGITDDMLKDAPQLKEALAEFLKFVDGRPLAAHNAEFDIGFIRAGCRKVGLDFQPTYVDSLILAQNLLPDLGKYKLDIVADRLELPNFNHHRASDDAATVGYMLIPFWKMLHERGIHTLQAVNREMEKLRPLGSKTNRFPKHIILIARNKVGLKNLYQMISASNLKYFKRVPTIPKSLLLEHREGIIVGSACEAGELFRAVADHKDWEELKRIASFYDYLEIQPLCNNAFMLRNGDVQSEEELREFNRTIVRLGEELGKPVCATGDVHFLEPEDEVYRHILLASKKFPDANAPLPIYFKTTDEMLEEFAYLGKEKAYEVVVTNTQAIADQVETFPLLPEELFPPRLENSEEELNSLVWNKVHELYGEDPPKLIVDRLNVELGGILGKYDVVYMSAQKLVQRSLENGYLVGSRGSVGSSLVAYMSGITEVNSLPPHYRCPNCKHAEFIQDGSYGCGADMPDKICPVCGTEYIKDGFDIPFETFLGFGGGKVPDIDLNFSGEYQARAHRHAIEMFGETQVFRAGTIGTLAEKTAYGFVKKYLEENGMTVGRAEENRLTLGCVGTRRTTGQHPGGLVVVPDDMDMEDFCPVQHPADADDSDTITTHFEYHSMEANLLKLDMLGHDDPTMVRMMEDLTGVNARQIPLDDPDTMAIFTSSKVLGYENDEILGPTGAVAIPEFNTRFTRQMLVDTQPKDFNTLVRLSGFSHGTDVWLGNARELIVSGTASVLETVGCRDDIMLYLISKGLDPKMSFKIMHEPCARDLCSASSA
;
A
#
# COMPACT_ATOMS: atom_id res chain seq x y z
N THR A 1 10.96 4.82 9.86
CA THR A 1 10.41 6.20 9.72
C THR A 1 10.53 6.98 11.01
N LYS A 2 9.97 6.49 12.13
CA LYS A 2 10.00 7.19 13.42
C LYS A 2 11.43 7.59 13.84
N GLU A 3 12.39 6.69 13.73
CA GLU A 3 13.77 6.92 14.14
C GLU A 3 14.48 7.99 13.31
N VAL A 4 14.30 7.99 11.99
CA VAL A 4 14.91 9.01 11.11
C VAL A 4 14.34 10.40 11.36
N VAL A 5 13.01 10.50 11.61
CA VAL A 5 12.38 11.79 11.98
C VAL A 5 12.89 12.28 13.33
N GLN A 6 12.99 11.39 14.32
CA GLN A 6 13.55 11.74 15.63
C GLN A 6 15.03 12.14 15.56
N GLN A 7 15.81 11.52 14.67
CA GLN A 7 17.20 11.91 14.45
C GLN A 7 17.30 13.30 13.81
N ALA A 8 16.45 13.61 12.82
CA ALA A 8 16.37 14.94 12.23
C ALA A 8 16.02 16.01 13.27
N ILE A 9 15.08 15.72 14.19
CA ILE A 9 14.73 16.60 15.31
C ILE A 9 15.95 16.80 16.23
N ARG A 10 16.67 15.72 16.60
CA ARG A 10 17.87 15.82 17.45
C ARG A 10 18.97 16.67 16.82
N TRP A 11 19.11 16.64 15.50
CA TRP A 11 20.08 17.45 14.77
C TRP A 11 19.60 18.89 14.51
N GLY A 12 18.36 19.22 14.86
CA GLY A 12 17.80 20.57 14.71
C GLY A 12 17.40 20.90 13.28
N HIS A 13 17.11 19.91 12.44
CA HIS A 13 16.60 20.13 11.10
C HIS A 13 15.21 20.80 11.16
N PRO A 14 14.94 21.83 10.35
CA PRO A 14 13.64 22.49 10.31
C PRO A 14 12.59 21.66 9.57
N ALA A 15 13.01 20.79 8.67
CA ALA A 15 12.13 19.93 7.87
C ALA A 15 12.84 18.63 7.48
N ILE A 16 12.04 17.62 7.12
CA ILE A 16 12.50 16.38 6.49
C ILE A 16 11.49 15.91 5.44
N ALA A 17 11.98 15.47 4.29
CA ALA A 17 11.15 14.88 3.25
C ALA A 17 11.06 13.35 3.45
N ILE A 18 9.86 12.81 3.29
CA ILE A 18 9.58 11.38 3.27
C ILE A 18 9.10 11.05 1.86
N THR A 19 9.89 10.26 1.13
CA THR A 19 9.68 9.99 -0.30
C THR A 19 9.91 8.51 -0.64
N ASP A 20 9.12 7.63 -0.04
CA ASP A 20 9.21 6.19 -0.28
C ASP A 20 8.86 5.84 -1.74
N HIS A 21 9.38 4.71 -2.25
CA HIS A 21 9.14 4.24 -3.61
C HIS A 21 7.68 3.83 -3.85
N GLY A 22 6.94 4.65 -4.59
CA GLY A 22 5.58 4.37 -5.06
C GLY A 22 4.51 4.26 -4.00
N VAL A 23 4.84 4.51 -2.73
CA VAL A 23 3.94 4.36 -1.58
C VAL A 23 3.98 5.56 -0.62
N ALA A 24 2.90 5.73 0.14
CA ALA A 24 2.78 6.77 1.17
C ALA A 24 2.56 6.18 2.59
N GLN A 25 2.78 4.89 2.77
CA GLN A 25 2.44 4.16 4.01
C GLN A 25 3.18 4.62 5.25
N SER A 26 4.31 5.33 5.09
CA SER A 26 5.09 5.88 6.20
C SER A 26 4.60 7.26 6.69
N PHE A 27 3.67 7.89 5.98
CA PHE A 27 3.20 9.25 6.32
C PHE A 27 2.60 9.34 7.73
N PRO A 28 1.70 8.44 8.17
CA PRO A 28 1.17 8.50 9.54
C PRO A 28 2.25 8.38 10.60
N ASP A 29 3.21 7.46 10.43
CA ASP A 29 4.33 7.29 11.35
C ASP A 29 5.22 8.54 11.43
N ALA A 30 5.47 9.16 10.27
CA ALA A 30 6.26 10.40 10.20
C ALA A 30 5.54 11.56 10.89
N TRP A 31 4.24 11.70 10.64
CA TRP A 31 3.40 12.74 11.26
C TRP A 31 3.38 12.62 12.78
N HIS A 32 3.10 11.42 13.31
CA HIS A 32 3.10 11.19 14.75
C HIS A 32 4.48 11.39 15.39
N ALA A 33 5.56 10.99 14.69
CA ALA A 33 6.92 11.17 15.20
C ALA A 33 7.37 12.64 15.21
N ALA A 34 6.87 13.43 14.25
CA ALA A 34 7.20 14.85 14.13
C ALA A 34 6.52 15.70 15.21
N GLY A 35 5.23 15.42 15.49
CA GLY A 35 4.43 16.35 16.30
C GLY A 35 4.56 17.77 15.77
N ASP A 36 4.81 18.75 16.66
CA ASP A 36 5.05 20.15 16.30
C ASP A 36 6.54 20.50 16.17
N LYS A 37 7.45 19.51 16.21
CA LYS A 37 8.89 19.74 16.35
C LYS A 37 9.64 19.89 15.04
N ILE A 38 9.11 19.34 13.95
CA ILE A 38 9.73 19.35 12.62
C ILE A 38 8.65 19.32 11.54
N LYS A 39 8.87 20.04 10.44
CA LYS A 39 7.99 19.99 9.28
C LYS A 39 8.25 18.72 8.48
N ILE A 40 7.22 17.96 8.14
CA ILE A 40 7.29 16.84 7.21
C ILE A 40 6.91 17.30 5.81
N LEU A 41 7.76 17.00 4.83
CA LEU A 41 7.44 17.14 3.41
C LEU A 41 6.95 15.77 2.94
N TYR A 42 5.63 15.65 2.75
CA TYR A 42 5.00 14.42 2.28
C TYR A 42 5.20 14.27 0.78
N GLY A 43 5.91 13.25 0.37
CA GLY A 43 6.20 12.99 -1.03
C GLY A 43 6.31 11.51 -1.36
N VAL A 44 6.48 11.22 -2.63
CA VAL A 44 6.71 9.87 -3.14
C VAL A 44 7.80 9.89 -4.20
N GLU A 45 8.67 8.89 -4.20
CA GLU A 45 9.50 8.57 -5.35
C GLU A 45 8.70 7.70 -6.30
N GLY A 46 8.09 8.34 -7.30
CA GLY A 46 7.14 7.70 -8.22
C GLY A 46 7.85 6.96 -9.36
N TYR A 47 7.19 5.94 -9.88
CA TYR A 47 7.60 5.23 -11.09
C TYR A 47 6.99 5.90 -12.32
N PHE A 48 7.67 6.88 -12.83
CA PHE A 48 7.21 7.78 -13.90
C PHE A 48 7.37 7.18 -15.29
N VAL A 49 6.36 7.36 -16.13
CA VAL A 49 6.41 7.01 -17.53
C VAL A 49 5.96 8.19 -18.38
N ASN A 50 6.83 8.63 -19.27
CA ASN A 50 6.53 9.71 -20.22
C ASN A 50 5.70 9.17 -21.39
N ASN A 51 4.38 9.11 -21.20
CA ASN A 51 3.42 8.63 -22.19
C ASN A 51 2.94 9.73 -23.17
N ILE A 52 3.47 10.94 -23.08
CA ILE A 52 3.16 12.05 -23.98
C ILE A 52 4.16 12.05 -25.13
N ASP A 53 5.45 12.06 -24.82
CA ASP A 53 6.51 12.08 -25.80
C ASP A 53 6.60 10.77 -26.60
N ASP A 54 6.09 9.67 -26.06
CA ASP A 54 5.91 8.38 -26.74
C ASP A 54 5.11 8.47 -28.05
N ARG A 55 4.37 9.53 -28.26
CA ARG A 55 3.52 9.74 -29.44
C ARG A 55 4.15 10.63 -30.48
N VAL A 56 5.31 11.18 -30.15
CA VAL A 56 6.06 12.06 -31.07
C VAL A 56 6.76 11.18 -32.10
N VAL A 57 6.23 11.22 -33.29
CA VAL A 57 6.77 10.50 -34.46
C VAL A 57 7.80 11.32 -35.20
N VAL A 58 7.56 12.65 -35.31
CA VAL A 58 8.36 13.59 -36.03
C VAL A 58 9.12 14.48 -35.07
N HIS A 59 10.44 14.48 -35.19
CA HIS A 59 11.34 15.28 -34.39
C HIS A 59 12.07 16.29 -35.30
N GLY A 60 12.29 17.52 -34.82
CA GLY A 60 12.94 18.60 -35.56
C GLY A 60 11.95 19.58 -36.22
N PRO A 61 12.41 20.73 -36.66
CA PRO A 61 11.57 21.86 -37.07
C PRO A 61 11.08 21.84 -38.52
N GLN A 62 11.66 21.00 -39.38
CA GLN A 62 11.35 21.03 -40.81
C GLN A 62 9.95 20.50 -41.09
N ASP A 63 9.19 21.21 -41.93
CA ASP A 63 7.90 20.73 -42.46
C ASP A 63 8.01 20.51 -43.97
N CYS A 64 7.46 19.41 -44.44
CA CYS A 64 7.40 19.07 -45.84
C CYS A 64 6.19 18.19 -46.14
N SER A 65 5.89 18.03 -47.45
CA SER A 65 4.87 17.06 -47.89
C SER A 65 5.31 15.63 -47.56
N LEU A 66 4.36 14.77 -47.18
CA LEU A 66 4.60 13.34 -47.01
C LEU A 66 5.01 12.64 -48.32
N ASP A 67 4.64 13.23 -49.46
CA ASP A 67 5.07 12.79 -50.81
C ASP A 67 6.45 13.34 -51.21
N GLY A 68 7.11 14.10 -50.35
CA GLY A 68 8.45 14.67 -50.52
C GLY A 68 9.56 13.64 -50.53
N GLU A 69 10.79 14.14 -50.51
CA GLU A 69 11.98 13.29 -50.42
C GLU A 69 12.35 13.02 -48.96
N PHE A 70 12.49 11.73 -48.59
CA PHE A 70 12.97 11.27 -47.31
C PHE A 70 14.21 10.40 -47.49
N VAL A 71 15.17 10.52 -46.58
CA VAL A 71 16.30 9.58 -46.50
C VAL A 71 16.00 8.58 -45.38
N CYS A 72 15.61 7.37 -45.78
CA CYS A 72 15.43 6.25 -44.83
C CYS A 72 16.79 5.60 -44.60
N PHE A 73 17.19 5.40 -43.38
CA PHE A 73 18.52 4.86 -43.09
C PHE A 73 18.49 3.92 -41.88
N ASP A 74 19.52 3.13 -41.76
CA ASP A 74 19.79 2.19 -40.70
C ASP A 74 21.29 2.06 -40.49
N ILE A 75 21.75 1.69 -39.32
CA ILE A 75 23.14 1.48 -38.98
C ILE A 75 23.39 0.14 -38.30
N GLU A 76 24.55 -0.45 -38.57
CA GLU A 76 25.08 -1.56 -37.77
C GLU A 76 26.19 -1.05 -36.84
N THR A 77 26.28 -1.64 -35.65
CA THR A 77 27.19 -1.17 -34.59
C THR A 77 27.88 -2.34 -33.89
N THR A 78 28.94 -2.03 -33.14
CA THR A 78 29.65 -3.01 -32.31
C THR A 78 28.89 -3.37 -31.00
N GLY A 79 27.74 -2.72 -30.73
CA GLY A 79 26.88 -2.95 -29.57
C GLY A 79 25.87 -1.83 -29.38
N LEU A 80 25.12 -1.84 -28.28
CA LEU A 80 23.95 -0.99 -28.10
C LEU A 80 24.26 0.36 -27.43
N LYS A 81 25.43 0.57 -26.85
CA LYS A 81 25.76 1.78 -26.08
C LYS A 81 26.42 2.82 -26.96
N VAL A 82 25.73 3.93 -27.24
CA VAL A 82 26.15 5.03 -28.13
C VAL A 82 27.50 5.64 -27.73
N ASP A 83 27.81 5.71 -26.44
CA ASP A 83 29.05 6.31 -25.90
C ASP A 83 30.28 5.42 -26.01
N ARG A 84 30.09 4.10 -26.14
CA ARG A 84 31.20 3.10 -26.11
C ARG A 84 31.37 2.34 -27.39
N GLU A 85 30.30 2.17 -28.12
CA GLU A 85 30.28 1.34 -29.31
C GLU A 85 30.54 2.18 -30.56
N ALA A 86 30.90 1.52 -31.65
CA ALA A 86 31.24 2.15 -32.88
C ALA A 86 30.30 1.70 -33.99
N ILE A 87 30.04 2.61 -34.94
CA ILE A 87 29.34 2.30 -36.18
C ILE A 87 30.23 1.38 -37.03
N THR A 88 29.67 0.37 -37.65
CA THR A 88 30.32 -0.58 -38.55
C THR A 88 29.80 -0.50 -40.00
N GLU A 89 28.53 -0.12 -40.18
CA GLU A 89 27.91 0.07 -41.47
C GLU A 89 26.86 1.21 -41.39
N ILE A 90 26.72 1.98 -42.46
CA ILE A 90 25.63 2.94 -42.65
C ILE A 90 24.96 2.62 -43.99
N GLY A 91 23.69 2.32 -43.98
CA GLY A 91 22.85 2.11 -45.16
C GLY A 91 21.78 3.18 -45.25
N ALA A 92 21.53 3.68 -46.44
CA ALA A 92 20.47 4.66 -46.64
C ALA A 92 19.86 4.56 -48.04
N VAL A 93 18.57 4.96 -48.13
CA VAL A 93 17.86 5.07 -49.40
C VAL A 93 17.06 6.37 -49.45
N VAL A 94 16.90 6.91 -50.66
CA VAL A 94 16.01 8.07 -50.90
C VAL A 94 14.64 7.55 -51.32
N LEU A 95 13.64 7.88 -50.55
CA LEU A 95 12.23 7.67 -50.87
C LEU A 95 11.67 8.96 -51.46
N LYS A 96 11.10 8.88 -52.67
CA LYS A 96 10.47 10.02 -53.37
C LYS A 96 9.21 9.55 -54.07
N ASN A 97 8.06 10.21 -53.84
CA ASN A 97 6.78 9.87 -54.45
C ASN A 97 6.42 8.36 -54.36
N GLY A 98 6.77 7.69 -53.28
CA GLY A 98 6.49 6.27 -53.07
C GLY A 98 7.46 5.32 -53.79
N GLU A 99 8.57 5.79 -54.33
CA GLU A 99 9.61 4.97 -54.97
C GLU A 99 10.97 5.23 -54.36
N ILE A 100 11.82 4.20 -54.30
CA ILE A 100 13.21 4.32 -53.89
C ILE A 100 14.00 4.76 -55.13
N THR A 101 14.58 5.98 -55.08
CA THR A 101 15.24 6.59 -56.22
C THR A 101 16.76 6.59 -56.16
N ASP A 102 17.35 6.47 -55.00
CA ASP A 102 18.80 6.44 -54.78
C ASP A 102 19.17 5.61 -53.57
N ARG A 103 20.44 5.14 -53.49
CA ARG A 103 20.94 4.28 -52.42
C ARG A 103 22.36 4.72 -52.04
N PHE A 104 22.63 4.59 -50.74
CA PHE A 104 23.91 4.82 -50.10
C PHE A 104 24.26 3.65 -49.20
N GLN A 105 25.50 3.20 -49.21
CA GLN A 105 26.02 2.21 -48.30
C GLN A 105 27.50 2.41 -48.09
N THR A 106 27.97 2.40 -46.86
CA THR A 106 29.36 2.43 -46.52
C THR A 106 29.64 1.63 -45.27
N PHE A 107 30.74 0.88 -45.31
CA PHE A 107 31.31 0.34 -44.08
C PHE A 107 32.08 1.41 -43.35
N VAL A 108 32.24 1.25 -42.05
CA VAL A 108 33.00 2.15 -41.17
C VAL A 108 34.01 1.32 -40.36
N ASN A 109 35.27 1.69 -40.38
CA ASN A 109 36.27 1.01 -39.56
C ASN A 109 36.13 1.42 -38.09
N PRO A 110 35.71 0.47 -37.19
CA PRO A 110 35.47 0.78 -35.76
C PRO A 110 36.78 0.91 -34.95
N ASN A 111 37.95 0.69 -35.60
CA ASN A 111 39.27 0.63 -34.94
C ASN A 111 39.34 -0.36 -33.76
N ARG A 112 38.53 -1.39 -33.79
CA ARG A 112 38.52 -2.52 -32.81
C ARG A 112 38.05 -3.81 -33.50
N ARG A 113 38.35 -4.95 -32.84
CA ARG A 113 37.83 -6.25 -33.31
C ARG A 113 36.38 -6.43 -32.94
N LEU A 114 35.62 -7.05 -33.80
CA LEU A 114 34.25 -7.46 -33.54
C LEU A 114 34.19 -8.68 -32.66
N THR A 115 33.18 -8.76 -31.80
CA THR A 115 32.89 -9.96 -31.01
C THR A 115 32.24 -11.02 -31.91
N PRO A 116 32.43 -12.33 -31.61
CA PRO A 116 31.77 -13.41 -32.37
C PRO A 116 30.24 -13.26 -32.40
N GLU A 117 29.67 -12.68 -31.38
CA GLU A 117 28.23 -12.40 -31.28
C GLU A 117 27.78 -11.36 -32.32
N ILE A 118 28.51 -10.26 -32.44
CA ILE A 118 28.20 -9.19 -33.44
C ILE A 118 28.40 -9.74 -34.86
N ILE A 119 29.48 -10.50 -35.12
CA ILE A 119 29.72 -11.14 -36.41
C ILE A 119 28.57 -12.12 -36.76
N GLY A 120 28.09 -12.88 -35.77
CA GLY A 120 26.97 -13.80 -35.97
C GLY A 120 25.64 -13.08 -36.22
N LEU A 121 25.45 -11.89 -35.65
CA LEU A 121 24.23 -11.10 -35.80
C LEU A 121 24.20 -10.34 -37.15
N THR A 122 25.24 -9.60 -37.45
CA THR A 122 25.26 -8.68 -38.60
C THR A 122 25.86 -9.30 -39.88
N GLY A 123 26.61 -10.39 -39.74
CA GLY A 123 27.39 -10.99 -40.83
C GLY A 123 28.60 -10.17 -41.24
N ILE A 124 28.89 -9.05 -40.60
CA ILE A 124 30.03 -8.18 -40.85
C ILE A 124 31.27 -8.79 -40.15
N THR A 125 32.37 -8.88 -40.88
CA THR A 125 33.62 -9.45 -40.36
C THR A 125 34.72 -8.38 -40.27
N ASP A 126 35.73 -8.62 -39.42
CA ASP A 126 36.89 -7.73 -39.29
C ASP A 126 37.59 -7.51 -40.64
N ASP A 127 37.63 -8.53 -41.51
CA ASP A 127 38.23 -8.41 -42.84
C ASP A 127 37.48 -7.47 -43.77
N MET A 128 36.15 -7.32 -43.60
CA MET A 128 35.33 -6.36 -44.35
C MET A 128 35.59 -4.93 -43.90
N LEU A 129 35.97 -4.72 -42.65
CA LEU A 129 36.11 -3.42 -42.02
C LEU A 129 37.55 -2.84 -42.03
N LYS A 130 38.59 -3.68 -42.26
CA LYS A 130 39.99 -3.24 -42.13
C LYS A 130 40.38 -2.10 -43.08
N ASP A 131 39.84 -2.10 -44.29
CA ASP A 131 40.12 -1.11 -45.32
C ASP A 131 38.94 -0.11 -45.51
N ALA A 132 37.93 -0.16 -44.64
CA ALA A 132 36.79 0.71 -44.66
C ALA A 132 37.17 2.15 -44.23
N PRO A 133 36.42 3.18 -44.70
CA PRO A 133 36.63 4.57 -44.31
C PRO A 133 36.61 4.74 -42.79
N GLN A 134 37.34 5.73 -42.30
CA GLN A 134 37.25 6.17 -40.92
C GLN A 134 35.93 6.87 -40.64
N LEU A 135 35.50 6.93 -39.39
CA LEU A 135 34.21 7.52 -38.98
C LEU A 135 33.96 8.90 -39.57
N LYS A 136 34.98 9.79 -39.60
CA LYS A 136 34.83 11.14 -40.12
C LYS A 136 34.51 11.18 -41.62
N GLU A 137 35.16 10.36 -42.40
CA GLU A 137 34.97 10.26 -43.86
C GLU A 137 33.59 9.66 -44.18
N ALA A 138 33.24 8.56 -43.51
CA ALA A 138 31.95 7.91 -43.70
C ALA A 138 30.77 8.82 -43.34
N LEU A 139 30.87 9.54 -42.21
CA LEU A 139 29.84 10.50 -41.80
C LEU A 139 29.75 11.70 -42.72
N ALA A 140 30.86 12.22 -43.22
CA ALA A 140 30.85 13.33 -44.18
C ALA A 140 30.17 12.94 -45.49
N GLU A 141 30.40 11.73 -46.00
CA GLU A 141 29.75 11.22 -47.21
C GLU A 141 28.24 10.95 -46.96
N PHE A 142 27.90 10.39 -45.81
CA PHE A 142 26.51 10.19 -45.41
C PHE A 142 25.75 11.53 -45.31
N LEU A 143 26.32 12.54 -44.65
CA LEU A 143 25.69 13.85 -44.53
C LEU A 143 25.54 14.55 -45.91
N LYS A 144 26.49 14.35 -46.82
CA LYS A 144 26.36 14.83 -48.21
C LYS A 144 25.24 14.10 -48.94
N PHE A 145 25.05 12.80 -48.70
CA PHE A 145 23.94 12.03 -49.25
C PHE A 145 22.59 12.48 -48.65
N VAL A 146 22.52 12.78 -47.34
CA VAL A 146 21.34 13.31 -46.69
C VAL A 146 20.91 14.67 -47.27
N ASP A 147 21.84 15.56 -47.56
CA ASP A 147 21.63 16.86 -48.23
C ASP A 147 20.46 17.68 -47.65
N GLY A 148 20.37 17.70 -46.30
CA GLY A 148 19.33 18.45 -45.55
C GLY A 148 17.90 17.87 -45.64
N ARG A 149 17.70 16.71 -46.27
CA ARG A 149 16.40 16.04 -46.36
C ARG A 149 16.01 15.45 -45.00
N PRO A 150 14.70 15.33 -44.68
CA PRO A 150 14.23 14.64 -43.51
C PRO A 150 14.68 13.17 -43.49
N LEU A 151 15.07 12.69 -42.34
CA LEU A 151 15.48 11.31 -42.11
C LEU A 151 14.30 10.45 -41.67
N ALA A 152 14.40 9.14 -41.86
CA ALA A 152 13.51 8.15 -41.24
C ALA A 152 14.30 6.91 -40.87
N ALA A 153 14.04 6.37 -39.70
CA ALA A 153 14.62 5.12 -39.22
C ALA A 153 13.61 4.35 -38.35
N HIS A 154 13.86 3.07 -38.05
CA HIS A 154 13.02 2.25 -37.18
C HIS A 154 13.62 2.16 -35.78
N ASN A 155 13.00 2.76 -34.78
CA ASN A 155 13.56 3.09 -33.48
C ASN A 155 14.66 4.18 -33.64
N ALA A 156 14.27 5.24 -34.36
CA ALA A 156 15.18 6.28 -34.90
C ALA A 156 16.10 6.91 -33.84
N GLU A 157 15.70 6.96 -32.57
CA GLU A 157 16.56 7.49 -31.50
C GLU A 157 17.88 6.72 -31.35
N PHE A 158 17.89 5.43 -31.67
CA PHE A 158 19.11 4.62 -31.68
C PHE A 158 20.07 5.07 -32.80
N ASP A 159 19.60 5.08 -34.02
CA ASP A 159 20.41 5.40 -35.20
C ASP A 159 20.88 6.87 -35.20
N ILE A 160 19.94 7.78 -34.94
CA ILE A 160 20.21 9.23 -34.81
C ILE A 160 21.19 9.47 -33.65
N GLY A 161 21.06 8.77 -32.53
CA GLY A 161 21.97 8.87 -31.39
C GLY A 161 23.42 8.53 -31.75
N PHE A 162 23.67 7.44 -32.47
CA PHE A 162 25.00 7.06 -32.94
C PHE A 162 25.57 8.04 -33.96
N ILE A 163 24.77 8.46 -34.94
CA ILE A 163 25.23 9.46 -35.95
C ILE A 163 25.54 10.78 -35.23
N ARG A 164 24.68 11.25 -34.30
CA ARG A 164 24.87 12.48 -33.53
C ARG A 164 26.15 12.44 -32.69
N ALA A 165 26.36 11.33 -31.96
CA ALA A 165 27.57 11.15 -31.16
C ALA A 165 28.84 11.07 -32.04
N GLY A 166 28.75 10.35 -33.17
CA GLY A 166 29.83 10.28 -34.14
C GLY A 166 30.18 11.63 -34.72
N CYS A 167 29.18 12.40 -35.14
CA CYS A 167 29.39 13.76 -35.71
C CYS A 167 30.03 14.68 -34.66
N ARG A 168 29.53 14.66 -33.41
CA ARG A 168 30.16 15.43 -32.31
C ARG A 168 31.62 15.08 -32.11
N LYS A 169 31.95 13.79 -32.11
CA LYS A 169 33.31 13.30 -31.93
C LYS A 169 34.29 13.76 -33.02
N VAL A 170 33.80 13.90 -34.24
CA VAL A 170 34.64 14.32 -35.39
C VAL A 170 34.46 15.76 -35.83
N GLY A 171 33.63 16.55 -35.11
CA GLY A 171 33.44 17.98 -35.34
C GLY A 171 32.55 18.30 -36.54
N LEU A 172 31.56 17.49 -36.86
CA LEU A 172 30.55 17.74 -37.89
C LEU A 172 29.23 18.19 -37.23
N ASP A 173 28.51 19.10 -37.88
CA ASP A 173 27.17 19.53 -37.43
C ASP A 173 26.11 18.54 -37.92
N PHE A 174 25.16 18.18 -37.03
CA PHE A 174 24.09 17.26 -37.35
C PHE A 174 22.85 17.55 -36.51
N GLN A 175 21.89 18.26 -37.08
CA GLN A 175 20.62 18.60 -36.47
C GLN A 175 19.47 18.27 -37.44
N PRO A 176 19.15 16.98 -37.61
CA PRO A 176 18.17 16.55 -38.60
C PRO A 176 16.73 16.75 -38.09
N THR A 177 15.82 16.88 -39.07
CA THR A 177 14.41 16.48 -38.82
C THR A 177 14.29 15.01 -39.19
N TYR A 178 13.61 14.22 -38.34
CA TYR A 178 13.48 12.78 -38.57
C TYR A 178 12.12 12.22 -38.13
N VAL A 179 11.78 11.07 -38.69
CA VAL A 179 10.58 10.29 -38.45
C VAL A 179 10.99 8.96 -37.78
N ASP A 180 10.33 8.61 -36.67
CA ASP A 180 10.45 7.30 -36.08
C ASP A 180 9.33 6.35 -36.56
N SER A 181 9.71 5.41 -37.43
CA SER A 181 8.76 4.47 -38.02
C SER A 181 8.27 3.41 -37.02
N LEU A 182 8.98 3.16 -35.89
CA LEU A 182 8.51 2.30 -34.81
C LEU A 182 7.33 2.94 -34.10
N ILE A 183 7.46 4.21 -33.70
CA ILE A 183 6.39 4.95 -33.04
C ILE A 183 5.19 5.12 -33.98
N LEU A 184 5.46 5.41 -35.25
CA LEU A 184 4.43 5.48 -36.28
C LEU A 184 3.66 4.15 -36.41
N ALA A 185 4.35 3.01 -36.47
CA ALA A 185 3.74 1.68 -36.50
C ALA A 185 2.90 1.39 -35.25
N GLN A 186 3.39 1.74 -34.06
CA GLN A 186 2.67 1.57 -32.79
C GLN A 186 1.34 2.33 -32.75
N ASN A 187 1.26 3.46 -33.42
CA ASN A 187 0.03 4.27 -33.47
C ASN A 187 -0.91 3.87 -34.59
N LEU A 188 -0.39 3.50 -35.76
CA LEU A 188 -1.21 3.13 -36.92
C LEU A 188 -1.64 1.65 -36.94
N LEU A 189 -0.91 0.78 -36.25
CA LEU A 189 -1.14 -0.66 -36.16
C LEU A 189 -1.28 -1.12 -34.69
N PRO A 190 -2.27 -0.63 -33.92
CA PRO A 190 -2.36 -0.84 -32.48
C PRO A 190 -2.54 -2.32 -32.07
N ASP A 191 -2.95 -3.17 -33.00
CA ASP A 191 -3.27 -4.58 -32.75
C ASP A 191 -2.04 -5.50 -32.78
N LEU A 192 -0.85 -4.99 -33.12
CA LEU A 192 0.37 -5.77 -33.11
C LEU A 192 0.92 -5.95 -31.71
N GLY A 193 1.25 -7.18 -31.33
CA GLY A 193 1.86 -7.49 -30.02
C GLY A 193 3.37 -7.15 -29.91
N LYS A 194 4.05 -7.02 -31.07
CA LYS A 194 5.47 -6.65 -31.19
C LYS A 194 5.67 -5.81 -32.45
N TYR A 195 6.62 -4.89 -32.41
CA TYR A 195 6.87 -3.92 -33.46
C TYR A 195 8.32 -3.97 -33.95
N LYS A 196 8.91 -5.17 -34.04
CA LYS A 196 10.21 -5.32 -34.72
C LYS A 196 10.02 -5.06 -36.20
N LEU A 197 11.11 -4.64 -36.88
CA LEU A 197 11.10 -4.26 -38.30
C LEU A 197 10.50 -5.37 -39.19
N ASP A 198 10.90 -6.63 -38.97
CA ASP A 198 10.41 -7.83 -39.65
C ASP A 198 8.90 -8.02 -39.46
N ILE A 199 8.44 -7.92 -38.22
CA ILE A 199 7.02 -8.13 -37.88
C ILE A 199 6.13 -7.06 -38.49
N VAL A 200 6.60 -5.80 -38.48
CA VAL A 200 5.85 -4.69 -39.09
C VAL A 200 5.84 -4.82 -40.60
N ALA A 201 6.97 -5.20 -41.22
CA ALA A 201 7.05 -5.44 -42.66
C ALA A 201 6.13 -6.56 -43.13
N ASP A 202 6.09 -7.69 -42.39
CA ASP A 202 5.17 -8.81 -42.65
C ASP A 202 3.70 -8.38 -42.54
N ARG A 203 3.35 -7.58 -41.52
CA ARG A 203 2.00 -7.07 -41.30
C ARG A 203 1.53 -6.13 -42.42
N LEU A 204 2.49 -5.42 -43.04
CA LEU A 204 2.25 -4.51 -44.19
C LEU A 204 2.38 -5.24 -45.52
N GLU A 205 2.61 -6.57 -45.54
CA GLU A 205 2.75 -7.42 -46.74
C GLU A 205 3.88 -6.94 -47.66
N LEU A 206 4.99 -6.45 -47.06
CA LEU A 206 6.16 -5.97 -47.81
C LEU A 206 7.01 -7.17 -48.30
N PRO A 207 7.81 -6.98 -49.38
CA PRO A 207 8.73 -8.03 -49.86
C PRO A 207 9.68 -8.50 -48.77
N ASN A 208 10.05 -9.78 -48.73
CA ASN A 208 11.06 -10.31 -47.86
C ASN A 208 12.47 -9.73 -48.14
N PHE A 209 13.14 -9.28 -47.08
CA PHE A 209 14.48 -8.71 -47.12
C PHE A 209 15.47 -9.51 -46.31
N ASN A 210 16.75 -9.38 -46.59
CA ASN A 210 17.80 -9.94 -45.72
C ASN A 210 18.01 -9.03 -44.52
N HIS A 211 17.50 -9.41 -43.39
CA HIS A 211 17.67 -8.65 -42.15
C HIS A 211 19.15 -8.63 -41.69
N HIS A 212 19.47 -7.58 -40.91
CA HIS A 212 20.81 -7.29 -40.37
C HIS A 212 21.85 -6.89 -41.40
N ARG A 213 21.44 -6.17 -42.44
CA ARG A 213 22.27 -5.38 -43.33
C ARG A 213 21.67 -3.99 -43.45
N ALA A 214 22.43 -2.99 -43.02
CA ALA A 214 21.94 -1.61 -42.92
C ALA A 214 21.26 -1.09 -44.18
N SER A 215 21.74 -1.48 -45.38
CA SER A 215 21.14 -1.07 -46.65
C SER A 215 19.76 -1.69 -46.94
N ASP A 216 19.56 -2.94 -46.50
CA ASP A 216 18.30 -3.66 -46.69
C ASP A 216 17.28 -3.23 -45.66
N ASP A 217 17.71 -3.01 -44.42
CA ASP A 217 16.84 -2.50 -43.36
C ASP A 217 16.43 -1.06 -43.61
N ALA A 218 17.31 -0.20 -44.12
CA ALA A 218 16.98 1.14 -44.61
C ALA A 218 15.94 1.13 -45.75
N ALA A 219 16.09 0.20 -46.73
CA ALA A 219 15.10 0.03 -47.78
C ALA A 219 13.74 -0.44 -47.25
N THR A 220 13.74 -1.34 -46.23
CA THR A 220 12.53 -1.81 -45.58
C THR A 220 11.80 -0.67 -44.87
N VAL A 221 12.53 0.22 -44.16
CA VAL A 221 11.96 1.45 -43.60
C VAL A 221 11.31 2.29 -44.66
N GLY A 222 11.99 2.51 -45.82
CA GLY A 222 11.45 3.24 -46.94
C GLY A 222 10.14 2.63 -47.49
N TYR A 223 10.09 1.32 -47.66
CA TYR A 223 8.88 0.65 -48.12
C TYR A 223 7.77 0.70 -47.07
N MET A 224 8.08 0.70 -45.79
CA MET A 224 7.09 0.84 -44.70
C MET A 224 6.44 2.22 -44.68
N LEU A 225 7.18 3.28 -44.99
CA LEU A 225 6.62 4.64 -45.05
C LEU A 225 5.53 4.77 -46.12
N ILE A 226 5.59 4.03 -47.21
CA ILE A 226 4.59 4.12 -48.30
C ILE A 226 3.16 3.80 -47.80
N PRO A 227 2.87 2.62 -47.23
CA PRO A 227 1.55 2.36 -46.66
C PRO A 227 1.22 3.26 -45.47
N PHE A 228 2.19 3.68 -44.66
CA PHE A 228 1.92 4.62 -43.58
C PHE A 228 1.50 6.00 -44.09
N TRP A 229 2.20 6.53 -45.11
CA TRP A 229 1.77 7.78 -45.75
C TRP A 229 0.38 7.67 -46.35
N LYS A 230 0.06 6.55 -46.98
CA LYS A 230 -1.28 6.30 -47.50
C LYS A 230 -2.32 6.32 -46.38
N MET A 231 -2.10 5.61 -45.26
CA MET A 231 -2.99 5.65 -44.11
C MET A 231 -3.20 7.05 -43.54
N LEU A 232 -2.17 7.88 -43.56
CA LEU A 232 -2.24 9.28 -43.12
C LEU A 232 -2.97 10.16 -44.09
N HIS A 233 -2.75 9.98 -45.40
CA HIS A 233 -3.49 10.69 -46.48
C HIS A 233 -5.00 10.39 -46.41
N GLU A 234 -5.39 9.15 -46.14
CA GLU A 234 -6.78 8.75 -45.92
C GLU A 234 -7.41 9.46 -44.73
N ARG A 235 -6.61 9.93 -43.79
CA ARG A 235 -7.00 10.73 -42.63
C ARG A 235 -6.90 12.24 -42.85
N GLY A 236 -6.53 12.67 -44.04
CA GLY A 236 -6.38 14.08 -44.39
C GLY A 236 -5.07 14.72 -43.92
N ILE A 237 -4.05 13.92 -43.58
CA ILE A 237 -2.73 14.38 -43.14
C ILE A 237 -1.80 14.32 -44.36
N HIS A 238 -1.23 15.48 -44.73
CA HIS A 238 -0.39 15.62 -45.94
C HIS A 238 0.99 16.22 -45.66
N THR A 239 1.21 16.73 -44.44
CA THR A 239 2.52 17.36 -44.09
C THR A 239 3.11 16.71 -42.84
N LEU A 240 4.44 16.75 -42.76
CA LEU A 240 5.20 16.07 -41.73
C LEU A 240 4.84 16.57 -40.31
N GLN A 241 4.75 17.88 -40.11
CA GLN A 241 4.40 18.44 -38.80
C GLN A 241 2.97 18.18 -38.36
N ALA A 242 2.06 17.84 -39.28
CA ALA A 242 0.69 17.45 -38.93
C ALA A 242 0.59 16.02 -38.38
N VAL A 243 1.60 15.17 -38.60
CA VAL A 243 1.61 13.76 -38.14
C VAL A 243 1.50 13.67 -36.63
N ASN A 244 2.29 14.42 -35.87
CA ASN A 244 2.26 14.35 -34.39
C ASN A 244 0.88 14.69 -33.83
N ARG A 245 0.18 15.67 -34.35
CA ARG A 245 -1.21 16.01 -33.95
C ARG A 245 -2.20 14.90 -34.23
N GLU A 246 -2.01 14.16 -35.34
CA GLU A 246 -2.85 12.99 -35.60
C GLU A 246 -2.55 11.82 -34.67
N MET A 247 -1.29 11.60 -34.31
CA MET A 247 -0.90 10.56 -33.36
C MET A 247 -1.51 10.81 -31.97
N GLU A 248 -1.62 12.05 -31.56
CA GLU A 248 -2.32 12.41 -30.32
C GLU A 248 -3.79 11.97 -30.29
N LYS A 249 -4.47 12.03 -31.41
CA LYS A 249 -5.87 11.57 -31.53
C LYS A 249 -5.97 10.04 -31.54
N LEU A 250 -5.06 9.37 -32.24
CA LEU A 250 -5.08 7.91 -32.39
C LEU A 250 -4.72 7.19 -31.07
N ARG A 251 -3.87 7.80 -30.28
CA ARG A 251 -3.45 7.25 -28.98
C ARG A 251 -3.80 8.23 -27.87
N PRO A 252 -5.02 8.17 -27.31
CA PRO A 252 -5.45 9.08 -26.24
C PRO A 252 -4.52 9.09 -25.04
N LEU A 253 -4.46 10.19 -24.33
CA LEU A 253 -3.78 10.29 -23.05
C LEU A 253 -4.31 9.21 -22.08
N GLY A 254 -3.44 8.61 -21.29
CA GLY A 254 -3.80 7.54 -20.36
C GLY A 254 -3.73 6.13 -20.93
N SER A 255 -3.38 5.95 -22.20
CA SER A 255 -3.07 4.62 -22.74
C SER A 255 -1.86 3.99 -22.03
N LYS A 256 -1.91 2.67 -21.76
CA LYS A 256 -0.78 1.96 -21.17
C LYS A 256 0.44 2.00 -22.09
N THR A 257 1.58 2.40 -21.57
CA THR A 257 2.86 2.39 -22.28
C THR A 257 3.68 1.14 -21.93
N ASN A 258 4.55 0.70 -22.83
CA ASN A 258 5.45 -0.43 -22.63
C ASN A 258 6.86 0.00 -22.19
N ARG A 259 7.11 1.30 -21.98
CA ARG A 259 8.42 1.80 -21.53
C ARG A 259 8.71 1.41 -20.09
N PHE A 260 9.99 1.23 -19.78
CA PHE A 260 10.45 1.07 -18.39
C PHE A 260 10.25 2.38 -17.63
N PRO A 261 9.67 2.35 -16.41
CA PRO A 261 9.48 3.56 -15.63
C PRO A 261 10.81 4.15 -15.21
N LYS A 262 10.85 5.48 -15.11
CA LYS A 262 11.92 6.29 -14.53
C LYS A 262 11.49 6.75 -13.15
N HIS A 263 12.44 7.17 -12.32
CA HIS A 263 12.09 7.74 -11.02
C HIS A 263 11.75 9.23 -11.14
N ILE A 264 10.84 9.69 -10.31
CA ILE A 264 10.43 11.10 -10.20
C ILE A 264 10.06 11.38 -8.74
N ILE A 265 10.40 12.55 -8.23
CA ILE A 265 10.00 12.96 -6.89
C ILE A 265 8.76 13.86 -6.99
N LEU A 266 7.74 13.53 -6.22
CA LEU A 266 6.49 14.28 -6.11
C LEU A 266 6.27 14.64 -4.66
N ILE A 267 6.26 15.93 -4.32
CA ILE A 267 6.06 16.44 -2.94
C ILE A 267 4.77 17.24 -2.89
N ALA A 268 3.92 16.95 -1.93
CA ALA A 268 2.72 17.74 -1.67
C ALA A 268 3.10 19.09 -1.04
N ARG A 269 2.75 20.17 -1.71
CA ARG A 269 2.99 21.54 -1.25
C ARG A 269 2.01 21.99 -0.18
N ASN A 270 0.77 21.52 -0.27
CA ASN A 270 -0.36 21.85 0.60
C ASN A 270 -1.39 20.71 0.59
N LYS A 271 -2.53 20.88 1.23
CA LYS A 271 -3.59 19.87 1.27
C LYS A 271 -4.17 19.53 -0.11
N VAL A 272 -4.26 20.46 -1.04
CA VAL A 272 -4.70 20.19 -2.41
C VAL A 272 -3.68 19.27 -3.09
N GLY A 273 -2.40 19.57 -2.96
CA GLY A 273 -1.32 18.71 -3.44
C GLY A 273 -1.31 17.33 -2.78
N LEU A 274 -1.63 17.24 -1.48
CA LEU A 274 -1.73 15.95 -0.81
C LEU A 274 -2.85 15.07 -1.40
N LYS A 275 -4.04 15.63 -1.63
CA LYS A 275 -5.14 14.91 -2.29
C LYS A 275 -4.76 14.49 -3.71
N ASN A 276 -4.16 15.39 -4.49
CA ASN A 276 -3.67 15.08 -5.82
C ASN A 276 -2.61 13.96 -5.81
N LEU A 277 -1.69 13.98 -4.84
CA LEU A 277 -0.70 12.92 -4.64
C LEU A 277 -1.38 11.58 -4.34
N TYR A 278 -2.37 11.57 -3.46
CA TYR A 278 -3.13 10.37 -3.13
C TYR A 278 -3.89 9.82 -4.35
N GLN A 279 -4.54 10.68 -5.13
CA GLN A 279 -5.22 10.28 -6.38
C GLN A 279 -4.25 9.67 -7.39
N MET A 280 -3.03 10.23 -7.53
CA MET A 280 -1.99 9.65 -8.38
C MET A 280 -1.52 8.28 -7.86
N ILE A 281 -1.32 8.13 -6.56
CA ILE A 281 -0.95 6.84 -5.97
C ILE A 281 -2.06 5.81 -6.15
N SER A 282 -3.32 6.18 -5.90
CA SER A 282 -4.48 5.30 -6.14
C SER A 282 -4.55 4.86 -7.60
N ALA A 283 -4.49 5.80 -8.54
CA ALA A 283 -4.53 5.49 -9.96
C ALA A 283 -3.35 4.63 -10.41
N SER A 284 -2.15 4.86 -9.88
CA SER A 284 -0.96 4.06 -10.20
C SER A 284 -1.09 2.61 -9.74
N ASN A 285 -1.76 2.39 -8.61
CA ASN A 285 -2.00 1.04 -8.07
C ASN A 285 -3.19 0.33 -8.74
N LEU A 286 -4.30 1.05 -8.99
CA LEU A 286 -5.52 0.43 -9.51
C LEU A 286 -5.55 0.33 -11.05
N LYS A 287 -5.04 1.35 -11.75
CA LYS A 287 -5.20 1.48 -13.20
C LYS A 287 -3.90 1.26 -13.97
N TYR A 288 -2.79 1.70 -13.41
CA TYR A 288 -1.49 1.73 -14.12
C TYR A 288 -0.44 0.80 -13.51
N PHE A 289 -0.84 -0.11 -12.65
CA PHE A 289 0.09 -1.10 -12.05
C PHE A 289 0.62 -2.06 -13.13
N LYS A 290 1.95 -2.15 -13.21
CA LYS A 290 2.64 -3.02 -14.15
C LYS A 290 3.98 -3.46 -13.51
N ARG A 291 3.96 -4.49 -12.67
CA ARG A 291 5.02 -4.89 -11.73
C ARG A 291 5.28 -3.87 -10.63
N VAL A 292 5.17 -2.58 -10.92
CA VAL A 292 5.25 -1.45 -9.99
C VAL A 292 4.13 -0.45 -10.27
N PRO A 293 3.72 0.37 -9.31
CA PRO A 293 2.68 1.39 -9.50
C PRO A 293 3.22 2.53 -10.36
N THR A 294 2.88 2.57 -11.64
CA THR A 294 3.37 3.54 -12.61
C THR A 294 2.54 4.82 -12.65
N ILE A 295 3.22 5.97 -12.73
CA ILE A 295 2.60 7.29 -12.88
C ILE A 295 2.87 7.80 -14.30
N PRO A 296 1.87 7.78 -15.21
CA PRO A 296 2.01 8.39 -16.53
C PRO A 296 2.14 9.91 -16.42
N LYS A 297 2.92 10.53 -17.32
CA LYS A 297 3.07 11.99 -17.41
C LYS A 297 1.72 12.70 -17.56
N SER A 298 0.80 12.11 -18.32
CA SER A 298 -0.55 12.64 -18.48
C SER A 298 -1.32 12.72 -17.16
N LEU A 299 -1.23 11.68 -16.32
CA LEU A 299 -1.87 11.66 -15.00
C LEU A 299 -1.24 12.72 -14.07
N LEU A 300 0.09 12.86 -14.11
CA LEU A 300 0.78 13.90 -13.33
C LEU A 300 0.35 15.31 -13.76
N LEU A 301 0.18 15.56 -15.05
CA LEU A 301 -0.28 16.87 -15.55
C LEU A 301 -1.72 17.17 -15.14
N GLU A 302 -2.59 16.18 -15.09
CA GLU A 302 -3.97 16.29 -14.62
C GLU A 302 -4.04 16.64 -13.12
N HIS A 303 -3.13 16.10 -12.31
CA HIS A 303 -3.06 16.29 -10.86
C HIS A 303 -1.88 17.18 -10.42
N ARG A 304 -1.45 18.11 -11.27
CA ARG A 304 -0.24 18.92 -11.06
C ARG A 304 -0.36 19.97 -9.96
N GLU A 305 -1.57 20.41 -9.66
CA GLU A 305 -1.83 21.48 -8.69
C GLU A 305 -1.35 21.08 -7.28
N GLY A 306 -0.59 21.97 -6.65
CA GLY A 306 -0.06 21.76 -5.29
C GLY A 306 1.04 20.69 -5.20
N ILE A 307 1.62 20.24 -6.32
CA ILE A 307 2.72 19.27 -6.37
C ILE A 307 4.02 19.96 -6.77
N ILE A 308 5.08 19.74 -6.02
CA ILE A 308 6.47 20.09 -6.38
C ILE A 308 7.10 18.84 -7.01
N VAL A 309 7.70 19.01 -8.19
CA VAL A 309 8.26 17.88 -8.95
C VAL A 309 9.78 17.98 -9.03
N GLY A 310 10.48 16.96 -8.57
CA GLY A 310 11.93 16.80 -8.61
C GLY A 310 12.40 15.75 -9.61
N SER A 311 13.62 15.90 -10.10
CA SER A 311 14.19 15.04 -11.15
C SER A 311 14.67 13.67 -10.68
N ALA A 312 14.62 13.40 -9.37
CA ALA A 312 14.99 12.16 -8.71
C ALA A 312 16.47 11.74 -8.89
N CYS A 313 16.74 10.47 -8.63
CA CYS A 313 18.05 9.83 -8.56
C CYS A 313 18.63 9.47 -9.96
N GLU A 314 19.61 8.56 -9.98
CA GLU A 314 20.24 8.06 -11.21
C GLU A 314 19.27 7.27 -12.11
N ALA A 315 18.16 6.78 -11.56
CA ALA A 315 17.09 6.14 -12.33
C ALA A 315 16.07 7.16 -12.90
N GLY A 316 16.23 8.45 -12.60
CA GLY A 316 15.42 9.55 -13.13
C GLY A 316 15.66 9.79 -14.63
N GLU A 317 14.68 10.43 -15.28
CA GLU A 317 14.76 10.72 -16.73
C GLU A 317 15.92 11.67 -17.04
N LEU A 318 16.12 12.71 -16.22
CA LEU A 318 17.18 13.70 -16.43
C LEU A 318 18.58 13.10 -16.27
N PHE A 319 18.83 12.39 -15.18
CA PHE A 319 20.14 11.80 -14.94
C PHE A 319 20.51 10.79 -16.06
N ARG A 320 19.54 9.96 -16.47
CA ARG A 320 19.75 9.01 -17.59
C ARG A 320 20.04 9.75 -18.89
N ALA A 321 19.34 10.83 -19.19
CA ALA A 321 19.63 11.62 -20.38
C ALA A 321 21.05 12.24 -20.36
N VAL A 322 21.52 12.68 -19.17
CA VAL A 322 22.90 13.17 -18.98
C VAL A 322 23.92 12.03 -19.18
N ALA A 323 23.67 10.88 -18.55
CA ALA A 323 24.54 9.71 -18.69
C ALA A 323 24.56 9.14 -20.11
N ASP A 324 23.47 9.24 -20.84
CA ASP A 324 23.35 8.85 -22.25
C ASP A 324 23.91 9.96 -23.20
N HIS A 325 24.52 11.01 -22.64
CA HIS A 325 25.11 12.11 -23.39
C HIS A 325 24.19 12.78 -24.44
N LYS A 326 22.89 12.94 -24.08
CA LYS A 326 21.92 13.68 -24.92
C LYS A 326 22.44 15.10 -25.16
N ASP A 327 22.02 15.72 -26.28
CA ASP A 327 22.42 17.10 -26.58
C ASP A 327 21.84 18.10 -25.56
N TRP A 328 22.44 19.29 -25.52
CA TRP A 328 22.13 20.31 -24.54
C TRP A 328 20.70 20.82 -24.62
N GLU A 329 20.13 20.94 -25.81
CA GLU A 329 18.75 21.38 -26.00
C GLU A 329 17.73 20.31 -25.50
N GLU A 330 18.03 19.04 -25.73
CA GLU A 330 17.22 17.93 -25.20
C GLU A 330 17.30 17.86 -23.67
N LEU A 331 18.50 18.04 -23.11
CA LEU A 331 18.67 18.10 -21.65
C LEU A 331 17.88 19.27 -21.03
N LYS A 332 17.89 20.45 -21.68
CA LYS A 332 17.09 21.58 -21.25
C LYS A 332 15.60 21.32 -21.35
N ARG A 333 15.16 20.69 -22.43
CA ARG A 333 13.76 20.28 -22.59
C ARG A 333 13.29 19.38 -21.49
N ILE A 334 14.07 18.35 -21.14
CA ILE A 334 13.76 17.42 -20.05
C ILE A 334 13.80 18.15 -18.71
N ALA A 335 14.86 18.90 -18.42
CA ALA A 335 15.03 19.62 -17.14
C ALA A 335 13.94 20.68 -16.92
N SER A 336 13.40 21.28 -17.98
CA SER A 336 12.33 22.28 -17.89
C SER A 336 11.04 21.76 -17.29
N PHE A 337 10.79 20.48 -17.35
CA PHE A 337 9.60 19.83 -16.78
C PHE A 337 9.58 19.87 -15.26
N TYR A 338 10.73 19.79 -14.59
CA TYR A 338 10.88 19.71 -13.15
C TYR A 338 10.86 21.09 -12.49
N ASP A 339 10.38 21.17 -11.24
CA ASP A 339 10.47 22.41 -10.44
C ASP A 339 11.87 22.60 -9.85
N TYR A 340 12.51 21.49 -9.48
CA TYR A 340 13.90 21.46 -9.03
C TYR A 340 14.62 20.23 -9.57
N LEU A 341 15.93 20.31 -9.62
CA LEU A 341 16.78 19.21 -10.09
C LEU A 341 17.52 18.60 -8.90
N GLU A 342 17.85 17.31 -9.00
CA GLU A 342 18.55 16.59 -7.94
C GLU A 342 19.93 16.12 -8.40
N ILE A 343 20.87 16.17 -7.47
CA ILE A 343 22.17 15.50 -7.53
C ILE A 343 22.38 14.70 -6.25
N GLN A 344 23.10 13.59 -6.35
CA GLN A 344 23.36 12.70 -5.23
C GLN A 344 24.86 12.49 -5.00
N PRO A 345 25.29 12.05 -3.78
CA PRO A 345 26.66 11.68 -3.50
C PRO A 345 27.20 10.68 -4.53
N LEU A 346 28.47 10.77 -4.89
CA LEU A 346 29.07 9.87 -5.87
C LEU A 346 28.98 8.41 -5.46
N CYS A 347 29.03 8.13 -4.15
CA CYS A 347 28.90 6.78 -3.61
C CYS A 347 27.54 6.11 -3.95
N ASN A 348 26.48 6.88 -4.10
CA ASN A 348 25.18 6.36 -4.53
C ASN A 348 25.24 5.74 -5.93
N ASN A 349 26.12 6.27 -6.80
CA ASN A 349 26.29 5.87 -8.19
C ASN A 349 27.56 5.03 -8.43
N ALA A 350 28.28 4.62 -7.38
CA ALA A 350 29.50 3.84 -7.48
C ALA A 350 29.31 2.46 -8.18
N PHE A 351 28.09 1.95 -8.20
CA PHE A 351 27.76 0.74 -8.97
C PHE A 351 27.98 0.90 -10.48
N MET A 352 27.85 2.14 -11.02
CA MET A 352 28.11 2.43 -12.43
C MET A 352 29.58 2.23 -12.78
N LEU A 353 30.52 2.53 -11.83
CA LEU A 353 31.94 2.21 -11.98
C LEU A 353 32.18 0.70 -11.94
N ARG A 354 31.58 0.01 -10.97
CA ARG A 354 31.71 -1.46 -10.83
C ARG A 354 31.21 -2.21 -12.06
N ASN A 355 30.10 -1.76 -12.61
CA ASN A 355 29.50 -2.34 -13.83
C ASN A 355 30.21 -1.90 -15.11
N GLY A 356 31.14 -0.94 -15.03
CA GLY A 356 31.78 -0.33 -16.18
C GLY A 356 30.86 0.59 -16.98
N ASP A 357 29.79 1.13 -16.38
CA ASP A 357 28.90 2.12 -17.03
C ASP A 357 29.54 3.49 -17.15
N VAL A 358 30.48 3.82 -16.28
CA VAL A 358 31.37 4.98 -16.35
C VAL A 358 32.82 4.54 -16.18
N GLN A 359 33.77 5.37 -16.68
CA GLN A 359 35.18 5.02 -16.66
C GLN A 359 35.90 5.52 -15.40
N SER A 360 35.38 6.56 -14.75
CA SER A 360 36.01 7.19 -13.59
C SER A 360 34.97 7.92 -12.71
N GLU A 361 35.38 8.21 -11.46
CA GLU A 361 34.57 9.07 -10.57
C GLU A 361 34.44 10.50 -11.14
N GLU A 362 35.42 10.96 -11.92
CA GLU A 362 35.38 12.29 -12.53
C GLU A 362 34.22 12.39 -13.55
N GLU A 363 33.90 11.31 -14.22
CA GLU A 363 32.73 11.26 -15.12
C GLU A 363 31.42 11.37 -14.30
N LEU A 364 31.31 10.75 -13.14
CA LEU A 364 30.17 10.93 -12.23
C LEU A 364 30.08 12.38 -11.71
N ARG A 365 31.23 13.01 -11.39
CA ARG A 365 31.26 14.43 -11.01
C ARG A 365 30.77 15.32 -12.16
N GLU A 366 31.15 15.01 -13.40
CA GLU A 366 30.75 15.79 -14.56
C GLU A 366 29.23 15.64 -14.84
N PHE A 367 28.62 14.50 -14.56
CA PHE A 367 27.16 14.37 -14.61
C PHE A 367 26.49 15.33 -13.62
N ASN A 368 26.93 15.35 -12.39
CA ASN A 368 26.40 16.29 -11.39
C ASN A 368 26.68 17.76 -11.77
N ARG A 369 27.86 18.11 -12.29
CA ARG A 369 28.16 19.48 -12.79
C ARG A 369 27.27 19.86 -13.95
N THR A 370 26.98 18.93 -14.84
CA THR A 370 26.05 19.15 -15.98
C THR A 370 24.65 19.49 -15.48
N ILE A 371 24.14 18.76 -14.48
CA ILE A 371 22.82 19.05 -13.86
C ILE A 371 22.85 20.42 -13.16
N VAL A 372 23.94 20.77 -12.46
CA VAL A 372 24.09 22.10 -11.85
C VAL A 372 24.05 23.20 -12.90
N ARG A 373 24.79 23.09 -14.01
CA ARG A 373 24.78 24.05 -15.10
C ARG A 373 23.37 24.19 -15.75
N LEU A 374 22.65 23.08 -15.91
CA LEU A 374 21.27 23.12 -16.40
C LEU A 374 20.36 23.90 -15.45
N GLY A 375 20.50 23.67 -14.14
CA GLY A 375 19.75 24.43 -13.12
C GLY A 375 20.05 25.93 -13.18
N GLU A 376 21.32 26.31 -13.30
CA GLU A 376 21.74 27.72 -13.43
C GLU A 376 21.16 28.37 -14.71
N GLU A 377 21.27 27.71 -15.87
CA GLU A 377 20.75 28.24 -17.14
C GLU A 377 19.23 28.37 -17.15
N LEU A 378 18.50 27.41 -16.52
CA LEU A 378 17.06 27.40 -16.48
C LEU A 378 16.47 28.15 -15.26
N GLY A 379 17.33 28.68 -14.39
CA GLY A 379 16.88 29.33 -13.14
C GLY A 379 16.16 28.39 -12.17
N LYS A 380 16.52 27.10 -12.17
CA LYS A 380 15.93 26.08 -11.29
C LYS A 380 16.87 25.72 -10.16
N PRO A 381 16.37 25.59 -8.91
CA PRO A 381 17.20 25.14 -7.81
C PRO A 381 17.67 23.68 -8.04
N VAL A 382 18.94 23.43 -7.70
CA VAL A 382 19.52 22.10 -7.69
C VAL A 382 19.71 21.69 -6.24
N CYS A 383 19.14 20.56 -5.84
CA CYS A 383 19.20 20.04 -4.47
C CYS A 383 20.08 18.80 -4.40
N ALA A 384 20.96 18.75 -3.42
CA ALA A 384 21.69 17.55 -3.06
C ALA A 384 20.84 16.69 -2.12
N THR A 385 20.53 15.44 -2.52
CA THR A 385 19.75 14.49 -1.75
C THR A 385 20.51 13.21 -1.48
N GLY A 386 20.27 12.57 -0.33
CA GLY A 386 21.06 11.42 0.13
C GLY A 386 20.52 10.06 -0.29
N ASP A 387 19.27 9.97 -0.74
CA ASP A 387 18.61 8.69 -1.01
C ASP A 387 18.71 7.71 0.18
N VAL A 388 18.35 8.19 1.35
CA VAL A 388 18.58 7.51 2.63
C VAL A 388 17.74 6.25 2.75
N HIS A 389 18.39 5.09 3.00
CA HIS A 389 17.72 3.80 3.19
C HIS A 389 17.95 3.18 4.57
N PHE A 390 18.90 3.69 5.34
CA PHE A 390 19.15 3.27 6.72
C PHE A 390 19.76 4.43 7.53
N LEU A 391 19.75 4.32 8.86
CA LEU A 391 20.05 5.43 9.74
C LEU A 391 21.55 5.62 9.92
N GLU A 392 22.26 4.59 10.38
CA GLU A 392 23.67 4.64 10.72
C GLU A 392 24.49 3.82 9.72
N PRO A 393 25.78 4.12 9.50
CA PRO A 393 26.65 3.36 8.60
C PRO A 393 26.66 1.85 8.87
N GLU A 394 26.58 1.45 10.14
CA GLU A 394 26.59 0.06 10.59
C GLU A 394 25.31 -0.70 10.24
N ASP A 395 24.22 0.00 9.91
CA ASP A 395 22.92 -0.58 9.57
C ASP A 395 22.90 -1.15 8.13
N GLU A 396 23.91 -0.90 7.33
CA GLU A 396 24.02 -1.40 5.95
C GLU A 396 23.86 -2.93 5.88
N VAL A 397 24.34 -3.66 6.91
CA VAL A 397 24.24 -5.12 6.99
C VAL A 397 22.79 -5.61 6.97
N TYR A 398 21.86 -4.88 7.58
CA TYR A 398 20.42 -5.23 7.55
C TYR A 398 19.86 -5.16 6.14
N ARG A 399 20.28 -4.14 5.36
CA ARG A 399 19.92 -4.02 3.96
C ARG A 399 20.47 -5.19 3.14
N HIS A 400 21.72 -5.58 3.36
CA HIS A 400 22.33 -6.74 2.69
C HIS A 400 21.53 -8.03 2.97
N ILE A 401 21.16 -8.29 4.22
CA ILE A 401 20.36 -9.46 4.61
C ILE A 401 19.00 -9.45 3.90
N LEU A 402 18.33 -8.31 3.89
CA LEU A 402 17.00 -8.16 3.26
C LEU A 402 17.07 -8.32 1.74
N LEU A 403 18.07 -7.75 1.06
CA LEU A 403 18.28 -7.92 -0.38
C LEU A 403 18.66 -9.36 -0.75
N ALA A 404 19.52 -10.01 0.04
CA ALA A 404 19.87 -11.41 -0.13
C ALA A 404 18.65 -12.33 -0.01
N SER A 405 17.73 -12.03 0.92
CA SER A 405 16.48 -12.77 1.06
C SER A 405 15.59 -12.72 -0.20
N LYS A 406 15.72 -11.65 -0.98
CA LYS A 406 15.04 -11.45 -2.27
C LYS A 406 15.87 -11.90 -3.48
N LYS A 407 17.06 -12.50 -3.24
CA LYS A 407 17.99 -13.01 -4.27
C LYS A 407 18.51 -11.93 -5.24
N PHE A 408 18.74 -10.71 -4.77
CA PHE A 408 19.43 -9.71 -5.57
C PHE A 408 20.90 -10.13 -5.78
N PRO A 409 21.41 -10.09 -7.01
CA PRO A 409 22.77 -10.57 -7.31
C PRO A 409 23.86 -9.70 -6.68
N ASP A 410 23.57 -8.43 -6.42
CA ASP A 410 24.45 -7.41 -5.83
C ASP A 410 24.11 -7.12 -4.35
N ALA A 411 23.44 -8.05 -3.67
CA ALA A 411 22.98 -7.85 -2.29
C ALA A 411 24.09 -7.44 -1.31
N ASN A 412 25.33 -7.87 -1.55
CA ASN A 412 26.50 -7.55 -0.71
C ASN A 412 27.33 -6.37 -1.23
N ALA A 413 26.89 -5.70 -2.32
CA ALA A 413 27.63 -4.56 -2.85
C ALA A 413 27.51 -3.36 -1.92
N PRO A 414 28.64 -2.72 -1.57
CA PRO A 414 28.62 -1.53 -0.71
C PRO A 414 27.80 -0.40 -1.31
N LEU A 415 26.89 0.15 -0.52
CA LEU A 415 26.08 1.30 -0.88
C LEU A 415 25.77 2.13 0.37
N PRO A 416 26.65 3.09 0.74
CA PRO A 416 26.58 3.82 2.01
C PRO A 416 25.54 4.94 1.98
N ILE A 417 24.28 4.58 1.80
CA ILE A 417 23.12 5.48 1.75
C ILE A 417 22.46 5.65 3.12
N TYR A 418 23.30 5.90 4.12
CA TYR A 418 22.88 6.23 5.48
C TYR A 418 22.47 7.70 5.62
N PHE A 419 21.82 8.04 6.71
CA PHE A 419 21.39 9.40 7.00
C PHE A 419 22.59 10.28 7.40
N LYS A 420 23.19 10.96 6.41
CA LYS A 420 24.36 11.81 6.57
C LYS A 420 24.02 13.13 7.25
N THR A 421 24.93 13.64 8.05
CA THR A 421 24.89 15.00 8.60
C THR A 421 25.08 16.04 7.49
N THR A 422 24.76 17.31 7.78
CA THR A 422 25.01 18.42 6.86
C THR A 422 26.49 18.52 6.49
N ASP A 423 27.41 18.35 7.46
CA ASP A 423 28.85 18.43 7.20
C ASP A 423 29.32 17.29 6.28
N GLU A 424 28.87 16.05 6.49
CA GLU A 424 29.15 14.92 5.61
C GLU A 424 28.60 15.17 4.19
N MET A 425 27.39 15.71 4.06
CA MET A 425 26.83 16.06 2.75
C MET A 425 27.64 17.19 2.07
N LEU A 426 28.08 18.21 2.79
CA LEU A 426 28.94 19.26 2.24
C LEU A 426 30.28 18.70 1.76
N GLU A 427 30.84 17.71 2.46
CA GLU A 427 32.07 17.03 2.07
C GLU A 427 31.90 16.22 0.77
N GLU A 428 30.78 15.50 0.63
CA GLU A 428 30.42 14.76 -0.58
C GLU A 428 30.38 15.65 -1.84
N PHE A 429 30.00 16.91 -1.71
CA PHE A 429 29.89 17.87 -2.83
C PHE A 429 31.00 18.91 -2.87
N ALA A 430 32.07 18.76 -2.08
CA ALA A 430 33.19 19.70 -2.03
C ALA A 430 33.86 19.97 -3.40
N TYR A 431 33.78 19.03 -4.34
CA TYR A 431 34.28 19.18 -5.72
C TYR A 431 33.55 20.26 -6.55
N LEU A 432 32.36 20.70 -6.13
CA LEU A 432 31.65 21.83 -6.75
C LEU A 432 32.18 23.20 -6.31
N GLY A 433 33.06 23.23 -5.28
CA GLY A 433 33.49 24.44 -4.59
C GLY A 433 32.58 24.76 -3.39
N LYS A 434 33.13 25.41 -2.37
CA LYS A 434 32.49 25.63 -1.07
C LYS A 434 31.12 26.34 -1.16
N GLU A 435 31.02 27.37 -1.99
CA GLU A 435 29.79 28.15 -2.14
C GLU A 435 28.69 27.35 -2.83
N LYS A 436 29.02 26.65 -3.91
CA LYS A 436 28.08 25.84 -4.67
C LYS A 436 27.65 24.59 -3.86
N ALA A 437 28.57 23.96 -3.14
CA ALA A 437 28.24 22.85 -2.24
C ALA A 437 27.21 23.29 -1.17
N TYR A 438 27.44 24.46 -0.56
CA TYR A 438 26.49 25.01 0.42
C TYR A 438 25.15 25.36 -0.21
N GLU A 439 25.16 25.92 -1.41
CA GLU A 439 23.93 26.23 -2.16
C GLU A 439 23.07 24.97 -2.39
N VAL A 440 23.64 23.90 -2.92
CA VAL A 440 22.88 22.68 -3.26
C VAL A 440 22.49 21.85 -2.04
N VAL A 441 23.31 21.83 -0.99
CA VAL A 441 23.07 21.02 0.22
C VAL A 441 22.14 21.72 1.19
N VAL A 442 22.30 23.05 1.39
CA VAL A 442 21.60 23.79 2.46
C VAL A 442 20.61 24.79 1.88
N THR A 443 21.04 25.72 1.04
CA THR A 443 20.21 26.84 0.61
C THR A 443 19.02 26.37 -0.23
N ASN A 444 19.25 25.53 -1.24
CA ASN A 444 18.21 25.09 -2.16
C ASN A 444 17.27 24.08 -1.52
N THR A 445 17.77 23.16 -0.68
CA THR A 445 16.92 22.22 0.07
C THR A 445 15.98 22.96 1.01
N GLN A 446 16.49 23.98 1.71
CA GLN A 446 15.66 24.84 2.55
C GLN A 446 14.63 25.63 1.73
N ALA A 447 15.02 26.16 0.57
CA ALA A 447 14.11 26.89 -0.33
C ALA A 447 12.95 26.02 -0.82
N ILE A 448 13.16 24.72 -1.06
CA ILE A 448 12.09 23.79 -1.39
C ILE A 448 11.21 23.53 -0.16
N ALA A 449 11.81 23.30 1.01
CA ALA A 449 11.07 23.10 2.25
C ALA A 449 10.19 24.29 2.63
N ASP A 450 10.65 25.50 2.36
CA ASP A 450 9.91 26.75 2.64
C ASP A 450 8.68 26.93 1.74
N GLN A 451 8.63 26.29 0.58
CA GLN A 451 7.47 26.31 -0.32
C GLN A 451 6.35 25.37 0.15
N VAL A 452 6.64 24.44 1.07
CA VAL A 452 5.66 23.50 1.60
C VAL A 452 4.97 24.09 2.84
N GLU A 453 3.66 24.12 2.82
CA GLU A 453 2.85 24.54 3.97
C GLU A 453 2.89 23.47 5.08
N THR A 454 2.71 23.91 6.33
CA THR A 454 2.51 22.96 7.43
C THR A 454 1.01 22.69 7.56
N PHE A 455 0.62 21.44 7.45
CA PHE A 455 -0.77 21.02 7.58
C PHE A 455 -0.87 19.65 8.30
N PRO A 456 -1.97 19.38 9.02
CA PRO A 456 -2.18 18.06 9.59
C PRO A 456 -2.40 17.03 8.47
N LEU A 457 -1.79 15.85 8.61
CA LEU A 457 -1.94 14.76 7.62
C LEU A 457 -3.40 14.29 7.55
N LEU A 458 -4.00 14.06 8.71
CA LEU A 458 -5.39 13.64 8.89
C LEU A 458 -6.14 14.71 9.68
N PRO A 459 -7.46 14.86 9.47
CA PRO A 459 -8.28 15.72 10.32
C PRO A 459 -8.36 15.19 11.76
N GLU A 460 -8.75 16.02 12.70
CA GLU A 460 -8.94 15.62 14.11
C GLU A 460 -10.35 15.07 14.39
N GLU A 461 -11.27 15.21 13.43
CA GLU A 461 -12.70 14.89 13.59
C GLU A 461 -13.05 13.52 13.02
N LEU A 462 -14.07 12.89 13.58
CA LEU A 462 -14.71 11.71 13.03
C LEU A 462 -15.71 12.11 11.94
N PHE A 463 -15.64 11.48 10.79
CA PHE A 463 -16.54 11.66 9.65
C PHE A 463 -17.41 10.40 9.49
N PRO A 464 -18.52 10.27 10.22
CA PRO A 464 -19.42 9.15 10.09
C PRO A 464 -20.16 9.21 8.74
N PRO A 465 -20.43 8.06 8.12
CA PRO A 465 -21.31 8.03 6.97
C PRO A 465 -22.72 8.48 7.36
N ARG A 466 -23.53 8.88 6.38
CA ARG A 466 -24.92 9.27 6.60
C ARG A 466 -25.85 8.07 6.39
N LEU A 467 -26.81 7.95 7.29
CA LEU A 467 -27.90 6.99 7.19
C LEU A 467 -29.19 7.74 7.53
N GLU A 468 -30.11 7.82 6.58
CA GLU A 468 -31.35 8.57 6.77
C GLU A 468 -32.16 8.05 7.96
N ASN A 469 -32.69 8.95 8.79
CA ASN A 469 -33.54 8.66 9.95
C ASN A 469 -32.93 7.72 11.01
N SER A 470 -31.61 7.56 11.06
CA SER A 470 -30.93 6.64 12.00
C SER A 470 -31.27 6.91 13.46
N GLU A 471 -31.32 8.15 13.87
CA GLU A 471 -31.64 8.57 15.24
C GLU A 471 -33.08 8.17 15.65
N GLU A 472 -34.07 8.50 14.81
CA GLU A 472 -35.48 8.19 15.07
C GLU A 472 -35.75 6.68 15.00
N GLU A 473 -35.14 6.00 14.03
CA GLU A 473 -35.28 4.55 13.84
C GLU A 473 -34.70 3.78 15.02
N LEU A 474 -33.48 4.13 15.47
CA LEU A 474 -32.85 3.49 16.62
C LEU A 474 -33.66 3.70 17.90
N ASN A 475 -34.06 4.93 18.18
CA ASN A 475 -34.85 5.28 19.35
C ASN A 475 -36.17 4.49 19.38
N SER A 476 -36.88 4.42 18.25
CA SER A 476 -38.12 3.68 18.12
C SER A 476 -37.94 2.16 18.32
N LEU A 477 -36.90 1.58 17.72
CA LEU A 477 -36.58 0.16 17.88
C LEU A 477 -36.34 -0.19 19.35
N VAL A 478 -35.56 0.62 20.04
CA VAL A 478 -35.22 0.39 21.47
C VAL A 478 -36.46 0.43 22.33
N TRP A 479 -37.25 1.49 22.28
CA TRP A 479 -38.42 1.63 23.13
C TRP A 479 -39.53 0.60 22.79
N ASN A 480 -39.72 0.27 21.53
CA ASN A 480 -40.66 -0.80 21.13
C ASN A 480 -40.27 -2.14 21.76
N LYS A 481 -38.97 -2.45 21.76
CA LYS A 481 -38.46 -3.68 22.38
C LYS A 481 -38.58 -3.68 23.89
N VAL A 482 -38.36 -2.55 24.53
CA VAL A 482 -38.56 -2.41 25.98
C VAL A 482 -40.02 -2.66 26.35
N HIS A 483 -40.94 -2.05 25.64
CA HIS A 483 -42.38 -2.28 25.90
C HIS A 483 -42.80 -3.72 25.58
N GLU A 484 -42.25 -4.34 24.57
CA GLU A 484 -42.46 -5.78 24.27
C GLU A 484 -42.03 -6.68 25.43
N LEU A 485 -40.89 -6.40 26.03
CA LEU A 485 -40.28 -7.25 27.07
C LEU A 485 -40.76 -6.94 28.47
N TYR A 486 -40.97 -5.67 28.83
CA TYR A 486 -41.22 -5.20 30.21
C TYR A 486 -42.54 -4.43 30.37
N GLY A 487 -43.36 -4.33 29.31
CA GLY A 487 -44.66 -3.65 29.37
C GLY A 487 -44.60 -2.15 29.20
N GLU A 488 -45.76 -1.49 29.24
CA GLU A 488 -45.90 -0.03 29.02
C GLU A 488 -45.26 0.83 30.11
N ASP A 489 -45.16 0.32 31.34
CA ASP A 489 -44.51 0.92 32.50
C ASP A 489 -43.24 0.12 32.88
N PRO A 490 -42.16 0.22 32.16
CA PRO A 490 -40.96 -0.55 32.47
C PRO A 490 -40.31 -0.09 33.78
N PRO A 491 -39.61 -1.00 34.50
CA PRO A 491 -38.89 -0.64 35.72
C PRO A 491 -37.99 0.56 35.58
N LYS A 492 -37.97 1.42 36.58
CA LYS A 492 -37.18 2.66 36.57
C LYS A 492 -35.69 2.45 36.24
N LEU A 493 -35.12 1.36 36.72
CA LEU A 493 -33.73 0.97 36.46
C LEU A 493 -33.44 0.86 34.95
N ILE A 494 -34.38 0.30 34.18
CA ILE A 494 -34.24 0.20 32.71
C ILE A 494 -34.34 1.55 32.04
N VAL A 495 -35.33 2.37 32.47
CA VAL A 495 -35.52 3.73 31.92
C VAL A 495 -34.32 4.62 32.19
N ASP A 496 -33.79 4.61 33.41
CA ASP A 496 -32.62 5.40 33.79
C ASP A 496 -31.38 4.97 32.99
N ARG A 497 -31.15 3.67 32.82
CA ARG A 497 -30.07 3.13 32.03
C ARG A 497 -30.16 3.53 30.56
N LEU A 498 -31.32 3.36 29.95
CA LEU A 498 -31.54 3.73 28.54
C LEU A 498 -31.40 5.23 28.30
N ASN A 499 -31.87 6.08 29.23
CA ASN A 499 -31.70 7.52 29.09
C ASN A 499 -30.22 7.93 29.08
N VAL A 500 -29.39 7.28 29.90
CA VAL A 500 -27.95 7.51 29.92
C VAL A 500 -27.30 7.05 28.61
N GLU A 501 -27.64 5.83 28.15
CA GLU A 501 -27.05 5.27 26.91
C GLU A 501 -27.51 6.04 25.69
N LEU A 502 -28.82 6.25 25.49
CA LEU A 502 -29.36 6.99 24.36
C LEU A 502 -28.87 8.44 24.31
N GLY A 503 -28.71 9.09 25.45
CA GLY A 503 -28.14 10.43 25.54
C GLY A 503 -26.69 10.53 25.09
N GLY A 504 -25.95 9.42 25.16
CA GLY A 504 -24.58 9.32 24.65
C GLY A 504 -24.46 8.84 23.18
N ILE A 505 -25.55 8.28 22.62
CA ILE A 505 -25.56 7.61 21.31
C ILE A 505 -26.26 8.47 20.24
N LEU A 506 -27.47 8.94 20.53
CA LEU A 506 -28.30 9.67 19.56
C LEU A 506 -27.64 10.98 19.12
N GLY A 507 -27.70 11.26 17.82
CA GLY A 507 -27.07 12.42 17.21
C GLY A 507 -25.53 12.36 17.12
N LYS A 508 -24.90 11.23 17.55
CA LYS A 508 -23.44 11.07 17.54
C LYS A 508 -23.00 9.74 16.98
N TYR A 509 -23.60 8.64 17.42
CA TYR A 509 -23.22 7.27 17.05
C TYR A 509 -24.40 6.41 16.58
N ASP A 510 -25.57 6.98 16.41
CA ASP A 510 -26.78 6.31 15.93
C ASP A 510 -26.56 5.62 14.57
N VAL A 511 -25.80 6.24 13.68
CA VAL A 511 -25.41 5.63 12.37
C VAL A 511 -24.62 4.36 12.57
N VAL A 512 -23.70 4.31 13.54
CA VAL A 512 -22.87 3.11 13.84
C VAL A 512 -23.77 1.96 14.31
N TYR A 513 -24.69 2.27 15.26
CA TYR A 513 -25.65 1.31 15.78
C TYR A 513 -26.62 0.81 14.71
N MET A 514 -27.19 1.70 13.91
CA MET A 514 -28.14 1.34 12.87
C MET A 514 -27.48 0.56 11.73
N SER A 515 -26.24 0.87 11.39
CA SER A 515 -25.47 0.08 10.42
C SER A 515 -25.28 -1.36 10.90
N ALA A 516 -24.85 -1.54 12.16
CA ALA A 516 -24.70 -2.86 12.77
C ALA A 516 -26.05 -3.59 12.84
N GLN A 517 -27.11 -2.90 13.28
CA GLN A 517 -28.47 -3.47 13.38
C GLN A 517 -28.97 -3.98 12.02
N LYS A 518 -28.86 -3.19 10.95
CA LYS A 518 -29.31 -3.60 9.62
C LYS A 518 -28.52 -4.79 9.08
N LEU A 519 -27.21 -4.84 9.33
CA LEU A 519 -26.35 -5.97 8.96
C LEU A 519 -26.74 -7.26 9.69
N VAL A 520 -26.96 -7.17 11.02
CA VAL A 520 -27.41 -8.31 11.84
C VAL A 520 -28.79 -8.78 11.40
N GLN A 521 -29.73 -7.86 11.26
CA GLN A 521 -31.11 -8.19 10.85
C GLN A 521 -31.14 -8.92 9.51
N ARG A 522 -30.37 -8.45 8.53
CA ARG A 522 -30.29 -9.06 7.20
C ARG A 522 -29.71 -10.47 7.24
N SER A 523 -28.74 -10.72 8.12
CA SER A 523 -28.17 -12.06 8.34
C SER A 523 -29.21 -13.00 8.95
N LEU A 524 -29.94 -12.54 9.98
CA LEU A 524 -31.01 -13.30 10.64
C LEU A 524 -32.16 -13.66 9.67
N GLU A 525 -32.54 -12.72 8.81
CA GLU A 525 -33.54 -12.97 7.75
C GLU A 525 -33.10 -14.06 6.75
N ASN A 526 -31.79 -14.22 6.56
CA ASN A 526 -31.20 -15.27 5.74
C ASN A 526 -30.90 -16.55 6.55
N GLY A 527 -31.29 -16.61 7.81
CA GLY A 527 -31.22 -17.80 8.64
C GLY A 527 -29.88 -18.03 9.34
N TYR A 528 -28.99 -17.04 9.37
CA TYR A 528 -27.70 -17.13 10.06
C TYR A 528 -27.68 -16.23 11.29
N LEU A 529 -27.34 -16.80 12.43
CA LEU A 529 -27.08 -16.04 13.66
C LEU A 529 -25.84 -15.20 13.51
N VAL A 530 -25.79 -14.10 14.23
CA VAL A 530 -24.63 -13.23 14.34
C VAL A 530 -24.21 -13.13 15.80
N GLY A 531 -22.96 -13.43 16.11
CA GLY A 531 -22.40 -13.22 17.43
C GLY A 531 -21.82 -11.82 17.55
N SER A 532 -22.14 -11.10 18.60
CA SER A 532 -21.41 -9.87 18.95
C SER A 532 -20.12 -10.20 19.66
N ARG A 533 -19.08 -9.40 19.45
CA ARG A 533 -17.77 -9.57 20.09
C ARG A 533 -17.35 -8.29 20.81
N GLY A 534 -16.60 -8.43 21.89
CA GLY A 534 -16.03 -7.30 22.61
C GLY A 534 -17.02 -6.56 23.49
N SER A 535 -16.79 -5.27 23.67
CA SER A 535 -17.51 -4.45 24.65
C SER A 535 -18.94 -4.05 24.28
N VAL A 536 -19.43 -4.35 23.08
CA VAL A 536 -20.81 -4.05 22.66
C VAL A 536 -21.86 -4.75 23.53
N GLY A 537 -21.53 -5.91 24.12
CA GLY A 537 -22.39 -6.62 25.08
C GLY A 537 -22.70 -5.85 26.35
N SER A 538 -22.01 -4.75 26.63
CA SER A 538 -22.30 -3.86 27.75
C SER A 538 -23.39 -2.80 27.44
N SER A 539 -23.81 -2.69 26.19
CA SER A 539 -24.84 -1.72 25.76
C SER A 539 -26.25 -2.33 25.79
N LEU A 540 -27.11 -1.78 26.63
CA LEU A 540 -28.54 -2.13 26.67
C LEU A 540 -29.24 -1.70 25.36
N VAL A 541 -28.83 -0.58 24.77
CA VAL A 541 -29.33 -0.10 23.46
C VAL A 541 -29.00 -1.11 22.36
N ALA A 542 -27.80 -1.70 22.37
CA ALA A 542 -27.43 -2.75 21.43
C ALA A 542 -28.28 -4.03 21.60
N TYR A 543 -28.60 -4.40 22.83
CA TYR A 543 -29.50 -5.54 23.11
C TYR A 543 -30.96 -5.23 22.65
N MET A 544 -31.48 -4.09 23.00
CA MET A 544 -32.87 -3.70 22.65
C MET A 544 -33.05 -3.49 21.14
N SER A 545 -32.03 -3.04 20.43
CA SER A 545 -32.03 -2.93 18.96
C SER A 545 -31.76 -4.23 18.23
N GLY A 546 -31.37 -5.30 18.91
CA GLY A 546 -31.09 -6.62 18.30
C GLY A 546 -29.69 -6.77 17.70
N ILE A 547 -28.75 -5.91 18.06
CA ILE A 547 -27.33 -6.02 17.64
C ILE A 547 -26.63 -7.16 18.41
N THR A 548 -26.90 -7.28 19.72
CA THR A 548 -26.34 -8.31 20.59
C THR A 548 -27.45 -9.11 21.28
N GLU A 549 -27.15 -10.33 21.66
CA GLU A 549 -28.03 -11.16 22.48
C GLU A 549 -27.71 -11.06 23.99
N VAL A 550 -26.69 -10.28 24.35
CA VAL A 550 -26.26 -10.08 25.75
C VAL A 550 -27.06 -8.95 26.37
N ASN A 551 -27.86 -9.32 27.38
CA ASN A 551 -28.60 -8.36 28.21
C ASN A 551 -27.69 -7.84 29.34
N SER A 552 -27.24 -6.58 29.24
CA SER A 552 -26.32 -5.97 30.20
C SER A 552 -26.94 -5.55 31.53
N LEU A 553 -28.27 -5.69 31.71
CA LEU A 553 -28.94 -5.41 32.96
C LEU A 553 -28.50 -6.37 34.09
N PRO A 554 -28.66 -6.01 35.35
CA PRO A 554 -28.47 -6.94 36.48
C PRO A 554 -29.30 -8.21 36.32
N PRO A 555 -28.92 -9.33 36.99
CA PRO A 555 -29.69 -10.56 36.97
C PRO A 555 -31.13 -10.32 37.38
N HIS A 556 -32.09 -10.81 36.61
CA HIS A 556 -33.52 -10.60 36.86
C HIS A 556 -34.39 -11.67 36.25
N TYR A 557 -35.58 -11.79 36.83
CA TYR A 557 -36.69 -12.53 36.29
C TYR A 557 -37.59 -11.60 35.45
N ARG A 558 -38.05 -12.02 34.30
CA ARG A 558 -39.08 -11.34 33.52
C ARG A 558 -40.16 -12.28 33.07
N CYS A 559 -41.40 -11.87 33.21
CA CYS A 559 -42.54 -12.67 32.82
C CYS A 559 -42.85 -12.47 31.32
N PRO A 560 -42.89 -13.51 30.52
CA PRO A 560 -43.23 -13.40 29.10
C PRO A 560 -44.71 -13.00 28.88
N ASN A 561 -45.58 -13.31 29.85
CA ASN A 561 -46.99 -13.04 29.73
C ASN A 561 -47.40 -11.66 30.28
N CYS A 562 -47.24 -11.40 31.59
CA CYS A 562 -47.70 -10.15 32.22
C CYS A 562 -46.62 -9.04 32.29
N LYS A 563 -45.42 -9.32 31.81
CA LYS A 563 -44.27 -8.39 31.77
C LYS A 563 -43.70 -7.95 33.13
N HIS A 564 -44.19 -8.54 34.20
CA HIS A 564 -43.63 -8.32 35.55
C HIS A 564 -42.15 -8.69 35.58
N ALA A 565 -41.31 -7.83 36.19
CA ALA A 565 -39.87 -8.06 36.31
C ALA A 565 -39.42 -7.91 37.75
N GLU A 566 -38.47 -8.76 38.19
CA GLU A 566 -37.90 -8.78 39.53
C GLU A 566 -36.37 -8.84 39.43
N PHE A 567 -35.68 -7.79 39.86
CA PHE A 567 -34.22 -7.67 39.81
C PHE A 567 -33.56 -8.20 41.10
N ILE A 568 -32.44 -8.93 40.92
CA ILE A 568 -31.61 -9.43 42.02
C ILE A 568 -30.31 -8.63 42.03
N GLN A 569 -30.15 -7.75 43.03
CA GLN A 569 -29.00 -6.85 43.13
C GLN A 569 -28.20 -7.01 44.40
N ASP A 570 -28.42 -8.12 45.13
CA ASP A 570 -27.73 -8.45 46.39
C ASP A 570 -26.39 -9.15 46.22
N GLY A 571 -25.96 -9.38 44.97
CA GLY A 571 -24.72 -10.05 44.65
C GLY A 571 -24.78 -11.59 44.76
N SER A 572 -25.96 -12.17 44.98
CA SER A 572 -26.13 -13.63 45.12
C SER A 572 -25.89 -14.40 43.79
N TYR A 573 -26.10 -13.76 42.67
CA TYR A 573 -25.87 -14.34 41.32
C TYR A 573 -25.05 -13.41 40.43
N GLY A 574 -24.11 -13.97 39.69
CA GLY A 574 -23.31 -13.22 38.74
C GLY A 574 -23.98 -13.01 37.36
N CYS A 575 -24.94 -13.90 37.01
CA CYS A 575 -25.77 -13.75 35.83
C CYS A 575 -27.15 -14.40 36.04
N GLY A 576 -28.09 -13.99 35.19
CA GLY A 576 -29.45 -14.51 35.25
C GLY A 576 -29.57 -16.02 34.99
N ALA A 577 -28.69 -16.56 34.14
CA ALA A 577 -28.67 -17.99 33.79
C ALA A 577 -28.52 -18.90 35.02
N ASP A 578 -27.77 -18.46 36.03
CA ASP A 578 -27.45 -19.23 37.23
C ASP A 578 -28.55 -19.13 38.33
N MET A 579 -29.59 -18.32 38.11
CA MET A 579 -30.71 -18.18 39.05
C MET A 579 -31.63 -19.41 39.01
N PRO A 580 -32.24 -19.79 40.12
CA PRO A 580 -33.20 -20.89 40.15
C PRO A 580 -34.48 -20.58 39.36
N ASP A 581 -35.14 -21.60 38.84
CA ASP A 581 -36.43 -21.46 38.18
C ASP A 581 -37.50 -20.92 39.14
N LYS A 582 -38.30 -20.00 38.66
CA LYS A 582 -39.31 -19.31 39.46
C LYS A 582 -40.58 -19.07 38.67
N ILE A 583 -41.72 -19.16 39.34
CA ILE A 583 -43.02 -18.84 38.74
C ILE A 583 -43.42 -17.42 39.07
N CYS A 584 -43.95 -16.70 38.09
CA CYS A 584 -44.40 -15.33 38.26
C CYS A 584 -45.52 -15.26 39.31
N PRO A 585 -45.37 -14.50 40.39
CA PRO A 585 -46.34 -14.37 41.43
C PRO A 585 -47.63 -13.62 40.98
N VAL A 586 -47.58 -12.92 39.86
CA VAL A 586 -48.72 -12.13 39.33
C VAL A 586 -49.63 -12.98 38.46
N CYS A 587 -49.12 -13.79 37.58
CA CYS A 587 -49.93 -14.52 36.59
C CYS A 587 -49.69 -16.04 36.52
N GLY A 588 -48.79 -16.57 37.32
CA GLY A 588 -48.48 -18.01 37.36
C GLY A 588 -47.70 -18.58 36.17
N THR A 589 -47.20 -17.76 35.31
CA THR A 589 -46.36 -18.17 34.16
C THR A 589 -44.90 -18.31 34.62
N GLU A 590 -44.18 -19.26 34.07
CA GLU A 590 -42.75 -19.42 34.31
C GLU A 590 -41.97 -18.20 33.87
N TYR A 591 -41.06 -17.72 34.71
CA TYR A 591 -40.21 -16.58 34.42
C TYR A 591 -39.10 -16.95 33.43
N ILE A 592 -38.71 -16.00 32.59
CA ILE A 592 -37.44 -16.03 31.87
C ILE A 592 -36.36 -15.41 32.76
N LYS A 593 -35.22 -16.06 32.85
CA LYS A 593 -34.05 -15.63 33.61
C LYS A 593 -33.10 -14.92 32.67
N ASP A 594 -32.68 -13.67 32.98
CA ASP A 594 -31.85 -12.86 32.09
C ASP A 594 -30.91 -11.92 32.88
N GLY A 595 -29.97 -11.30 32.21
CA GLY A 595 -29.08 -10.28 32.76
C GLY A 595 -27.68 -10.79 33.13
N PHE A 596 -26.67 -9.98 32.78
CA PHE A 596 -25.24 -10.27 32.97
C PHE A 596 -24.50 -9.20 33.79
N ASP A 597 -25.22 -8.16 34.24
CA ASP A 597 -24.68 -7.09 35.10
C ASP A 597 -23.41 -6.40 34.58
N ILE A 598 -23.45 -5.92 33.35
CA ILE A 598 -22.29 -5.30 32.70
C ILE A 598 -22.45 -3.77 32.68
N PRO A 599 -21.48 -2.98 33.18
CA PRO A 599 -21.53 -1.53 33.13
C PRO A 599 -21.38 -0.98 31.71
N PHE A 600 -22.21 0.01 31.35
CA PHE A 600 -22.21 0.64 30.04
C PHE A 600 -20.89 1.37 29.73
N GLU A 601 -20.30 1.95 30.77
CA GLU A 601 -19.06 2.73 30.66
C GLU A 601 -17.91 1.94 30.03
N THR A 602 -17.94 0.62 30.12
CA THR A 602 -16.98 -0.25 29.41
C THR A 602 -16.98 -0.04 27.91
N PHE A 603 -18.12 0.28 27.32
CA PHE A 603 -18.27 0.45 25.86
C PHE A 603 -17.93 1.86 25.38
N LEU A 604 -18.63 2.87 25.89
CA LEU A 604 -18.52 4.27 25.44
C LEU A 604 -17.78 5.19 26.42
N GLY A 605 -17.33 4.69 27.55
CA GLY A 605 -16.75 5.50 28.62
C GLY A 605 -17.78 6.39 29.32
N PHE A 606 -17.30 7.18 30.25
CA PHE A 606 -18.15 8.15 30.98
C PHE A 606 -18.52 9.33 30.08
N GLY A 607 -19.81 9.49 29.77
CA GLY A 607 -20.34 10.59 28.95
C GLY A 607 -20.13 10.40 27.42
N GLY A 608 -19.95 9.17 26.95
CA GLY A 608 -19.86 8.88 25.49
C GLY A 608 -18.59 9.42 24.83
N GLY A 609 -17.48 9.44 25.56
CA GLY A 609 -16.21 10.00 25.09
C GLY A 609 -15.38 9.07 24.19
N LYS A 610 -15.77 7.79 24.07
CA LYS A 610 -15.08 6.80 23.23
C LYS A 610 -15.94 6.47 22.00
N VAL A 611 -15.33 6.36 20.84
CA VAL A 611 -16.01 5.89 19.62
C VAL A 611 -16.40 4.42 19.82
N PRO A 612 -17.65 4.02 19.55
CA PRO A 612 -18.06 2.63 19.67
C PRO A 612 -17.38 1.76 18.60
N ASP A 613 -16.91 0.61 19.04
CA ASP A 613 -16.35 -0.44 18.18
C ASP A 613 -17.27 -1.67 18.27
N ILE A 614 -18.04 -1.92 17.20
CA ILE A 614 -19.01 -3.00 17.13
C ILE A 614 -18.48 -4.10 16.24
N ASP A 615 -17.88 -5.11 16.85
CA ASP A 615 -17.40 -6.32 16.18
C ASP A 615 -18.52 -7.36 16.06
N LEU A 616 -18.74 -7.86 14.85
CA LEU A 616 -19.79 -8.83 14.54
C LEU A 616 -19.20 -10.09 13.90
N ASN A 617 -19.48 -11.25 14.48
CA ASN A 617 -19.11 -12.55 13.95
C ASN A 617 -20.23 -13.09 13.07
N PHE A 618 -20.08 -13.00 11.77
CA PHE A 618 -20.97 -13.60 10.79
C PHE A 618 -20.55 -15.04 10.48
N SER A 619 -21.49 -15.85 10.00
CA SER A 619 -21.13 -17.13 9.38
C SER A 619 -20.12 -16.90 8.25
N GLY A 620 -19.07 -17.71 8.18
CA GLY A 620 -18.08 -17.66 7.10
C GLY A 620 -18.71 -17.84 5.71
N GLU A 621 -19.81 -18.60 5.64
CA GLU A 621 -20.57 -18.78 4.39
C GLU A 621 -21.41 -17.53 4.00
N TYR A 622 -21.76 -16.69 4.95
CA TYR A 622 -22.58 -15.50 4.75
C TYR A 622 -21.77 -14.21 4.66
N GLN A 623 -20.53 -14.17 5.16
CA GLN A 623 -19.71 -12.98 5.30
C GLN A 623 -19.63 -12.14 4.01
N ALA A 624 -19.42 -12.79 2.87
CA ALA A 624 -19.35 -12.10 1.57
C ALA A 624 -20.65 -11.37 1.21
N ARG A 625 -21.80 -11.92 1.63
CA ARG A 625 -23.11 -11.28 1.44
C ARG A 625 -23.30 -10.11 2.41
N ALA A 626 -22.81 -10.24 3.65
CA ALA A 626 -22.82 -9.15 4.63
C ALA A 626 -21.98 -7.97 4.15
N HIS A 627 -20.80 -8.21 3.59
CA HIS A 627 -19.97 -7.17 2.97
C HIS A 627 -20.67 -6.49 1.80
N ARG A 628 -21.34 -7.26 0.94
CA ARG A 628 -22.11 -6.69 -0.17
C ARG A 628 -23.28 -5.84 0.32
N HIS A 629 -23.93 -6.24 1.41
CA HIS A 629 -25.00 -5.45 2.00
C HIS A 629 -24.50 -4.10 2.56
N ALA A 630 -23.30 -4.07 3.14
CA ALA A 630 -22.67 -2.81 3.55
C ALA A 630 -22.42 -1.89 2.34
N ILE A 631 -21.97 -2.46 1.21
CA ILE A 631 -21.80 -1.72 -0.06
C ILE A 631 -23.15 -1.21 -0.60
N GLU A 632 -24.21 -2.01 -0.49
CA GLU A 632 -25.58 -1.60 -0.88
C GLU A 632 -26.10 -0.44 -0.03
N MET A 633 -25.75 -0.39 1.27
CA MET A 633 -26.18 0.68 2.19
C MET A 633 -25.47 2.01 1.92
N PHE A 634 -24.17 1.99 1.61
CA PHE A 634 -23.32 3.19 1.57
C PHE A 634 -22.82 3.55 0.18
N GLY A 635 -22.92 2.65 -0.80
CA GLY A 635 -22.43 2.83 -2.16
C GLY A 635 -21.08 2.18 -2.45
N GLU A 636 -20.87 1.78 -3.71
CA GLU A 636 -19.64 1.09 -4.15
C GLU A 636 -18.39 1.96 -4.07
N THR A 637 -18.56 3.28 -4.17
CA THR A 637 -17.44 4.24 -4.13
C THR A 637 -17.11 4.71 -2.72
N GLN A 638 -17.90 4.32 -1.71
CA GLN A 638 -17.76 4.78 -0.32
C GLN A 638 -17.28 3.68 0.63
N VAL A 639 -17.24 2.41 0.21
CA VAL A 639 -16.88 1.29 1.06
C VAL A 639 -15.61 0.62 0.56
N PHE A 640 -14.60 0.58 1.43
CA PHE A 640 -13.29 0.01 1.12
C PHE A 640 -12.91 -1.04 2.15
N ARG A 641 -12.19 -2.07 1.73
CA ARG A 641 -11.60 -3.03 2.67
C ARG A 641 -10.50 -2.32 3.47
N ALA A 642 -10.45 -2.51 4.78
CA ALA A 642 -9.33 -2.02 5.58
C ALA A 642 -8.03 -2.71 5.14
N GLY A 643 -7.00 -1.92 4.82
CA GLY A 643 -5.68 -2.43 4.46
C GLY A 643 -4.89 -2.87 5.68
N THR A 644 -4.01 -3.85 5.49
CA THR A 644 -3.02 -4.27 6.48
C THR A 644 -1.62 -4.20 5.89
N ILE A 645 -0.64 -4.00 6.75
CA ILE A 645 0.77 -3.97 6.37
C ILE A 645 1.48 -5.13 7.05
N GLY A 646 1.92 -6.11 6.27
CA GLY A 646 2.69 -7.23 6.78
C GLY A 646 4.14 -6.83 7.05
N THR A 647 4.63 -7.04 8.26
CA THR A 647 6.00 -6.81 8.68
C THR A 647 6.76 -8.11 8.90
N LEU A 648 8.08 -8.03 8.90
CA LEU A 648 8.95 -9.18 9.10
C LEU A 648 8.94 -9.61 10.57
N ALA A 649 8.38 -10.79 10.85
CA ALA A 649 8.35 -11.38 12.19
C ALA A 649 9.72 -11.94 12.59
N GLU A 650 10.02 -12.00 13.88
CA GLU A 650 11.30 -12.43 14.44
C GLU A 650 11.75 -13.82 13.93
N LYS A 651 10.87 -14.80 13.93
CA LYS A 651 11.19 -16.16 13.43
C LYS A 651 11.62 -16.17 11.97
N THR A 652 10.98 -15.37 11.12
CA THR A 652 11.32 -15.25 9.71
C THR A 652 12.62 -14.46 9.53
N ALA A 653 12.80 -13.38 10.28
CA ALA A 653 14.04 -12.58 10.29
C ALA A 653 15.23 -13.43 10.69
N TYR A 654 15.10 -14.24 11.75
CA TYR A 654 16.13 -15.18 12.17
C TYR A 654 16.52 -16.17 11.05
N GLY A 655 15.54 -16.71 10.33
CA GLY A 655 15.78 -17.58 9.17
C GLY A 655 16.59 -16.88 8.07
N PHE A 656 16.29 -15.61 7.78
CA PHE A 656 17.04 -14.83 6.79
C PHE A 656 18.49 -14.57 7.24
N VAL A 657 18.68 -14.21 8.50
CA VAL A 657 20.02 -14.00 9.09
C VAL A 657 20.85 -15.28 9.02
N LYS A 658 20.30 -16.42 9.43
CA LYS A 658 21.00 -17.69 9.39
C LYS A 658 21.44 -18.05 7.97
N LYS A 659 20.54 -17.92 7.00
CA LYS A 659 20.83 -18.18 5.60
C LYS A 659 21.88 -17.22 5.04
N TYR A 660 21.79 -15.93 5.36
CA TYR A 660 22.77 -14.93 4.93
C TYR A 660 24.18 -15.22 5.45
N LEU A 661 24.29 -15.57 6.74
CA LEU A 661 25.56 -15.93 7.36
C LEU A 661 26.16 -17.20 6.73
N GLU A 662 25.35 -18.22 6.46
CA GLU A 662 25.77 -19.46 5.82
C GLU A 662 26.26 -19.20 4.38
N GLU A 663 25.51 -18.47 3.57
CA GLU A 663 25.86 -18.15 2.18
C GLU A 663 27.13 -17.30 2.08
N ASN A 664 27.43 -16.49 3.08
CA ASN A 664 28.66 -15.69 3.14
C ASN A 664 29.81 -16.35 3.93
N GLY A 665 29.64 -17.60 4.38
CA GLY A 665 30.66 -18.34 5.13
C GLY A 665 31.02 -17.71 6.48
N MET A 666 30.09 -16.96 7.07
CA MET A 666 30.28 -16.23 8.32
C MET A 666 29.84 -17.08 9.52
N THR A 667 30.71 -17.20 10.52
CA THR A 667 30.37 -17.83 11.81
C THR A 667 30.40 -16.78 12.91
N VAL A 668 29.27 -16.51 13.51
CA VAL A 668 29.10 -15.51 14.56
C VAL A 668 28.49 -16.13 15.82
N GLY A 669 28.63 -15.45 16.96
CA GLY A 669 28.00 -15.88 18.21
C GLY A 669 26.49 -15.58 18.22
N ARG A 670 25.75 -16.28 19.09
CA ARG A 670 24.29 -16.14 19.22
C ARG A 670 23.82 -14.70 19.51
N ALA A 671 24.60 -13.93 20.26
CA ALA A 671 24.30 -12.53 20.55
C ALA A 671 24.27 -11.69 19.26
N GLU A 672 25.23 -11.93 18.35
CA GLU A 672 25.27 -11.25 17.05
C GLU A 672 24.14 -11.73 16.13
N GLU A 673 23.83 -13.02 16.10
CA GLU A 673 22.65 -13.53 15.37
C GLU A 673 21.37 -12.83 15.84
N ASN A 674 21.19 -12.67 17.15
CA ASN A 674 20.04 -11.98 17.73
C ASN A 674 20.03 -10.49 17.37
N ARG A 675 21.18 -9.81 17.43
CA ARG A 675 21.30 -8.40 17.05
C ARG A 675 20.90 -8.19 15.59
N LEU A 676 21.43 -9.00 14.68
CA LEU A 676 21.09 -8.96 13.25
C LEU A 676 19.61 -9.25 13.01
N THR A 677 19.05 -10.22 13.76
CA THR A 677 17.63 -10.57 13.67
C THR A 677 16.75 -9.39 14.08
N LEU A 678 17.01 -8.81 15.26
CA LEU A 678 16.24 -7.69 15.79
C LEU A 678 16.30 -6.46 14.88
N GLY A 679 17.44 -6.19 14.23
CA GLY A 679 17.57 -5.11 13.26
C GLY A 679 16.77 -5.31 11.96
N CYS A 680 16.37 -6.55 11.64
CA CYS A 680 15.53 -6.86 10.50
C CYS A 680 14.03 -6.94 10.86
N VAL A 681 13.68 -7.18 12.15
CA VAL A 681 12.29 -7.30 12.60
C VAL A 681 11.52 -5.99 12.38
N GLY A 682 10.24 -6.10 12.03
CA GLY A 682 9.37 -4.95 11.82
C GLY A 682 9.52 -4.26 10.46
N THR A 683 10.47 -4.68 9.63
CA THR A 683 10.59 -4.17 8.26
C THR A 683 9.30 -4.50 7.49
N ARG A 684 8.71 -3.50 6.84
CA ARG A 684 7.52 -3.66 6.00
C ARG A 684 7.84 -4.54 4.80
N ARG A 685 6.96 -5.47 4.49
CA ARG A 685 7.24 -6.50 3.49
C ARG A 685 6.17 -6.64 2.42
N THR A 686 4.91 -6.64 2.83
CA THR A 686 3.77 -6.84 1.94
C THR A 686 2.56 -6.08 2.45
N THR A 687 1.57 -5.96 1.60
CA THR A 687 0.26 -5.43 1.95
C THR A 687 -0.77 -6.56 1.90
N GLY A 688 -1.79 -6.45 2.71
CA GLY A 688 -2.89 -7.40 2.76
C GLY A 688 -4.21 -6.69 3.01
N GLN A 689 -5.25 -7.49 3.19
CA GLN A 689 -6.58 -7.00 3.55
C GLN A 689 -6.95 -7.48 4.96
N HIS A 690 -7.65 -6.63 5.70
CA HIS A 690 -8.22 -7.03 6.98
C HIS A 690 -9.33 -8.08 6.74
N PRO A 691 -9.39 -9.18 7.49
CA PRO A 691 -10.31 -10.29 7.22
C PRO A 691 -11.80 -9.91 7.33
N GLY A 692 -12.14 -8.89 8.11
CA GLY A 692 -13.52 -8.48 8.35
C GLY A 692 -13.77 -6.98 8.28
N GLY A 693 -12.73 -6.15 8.29
CA GLY A 693 -12.88 -4.69 8.39
C GLY A 693 -13.22 -4.03 7.06
N LEU A 694 -14.29 -3.23 7.07
CA LEU A 694 -14.65 -2.32 5.99
C LEU A 694 -14.60 -0.88 6.51
N VAL A 695 -13.94 0.00 5.78
CA VAL A 695 -13.91 1.43 6.06
C VAL A 695 -14.97 2.13 5.22
N VAL A 696 -15.78 2.97 5.83
CA VAL A 696 -16.86 3.70 5.16
C VAL A 696 -16.55 5.19 5.15
N VAL A 697 -16.56 5.77 3.95
CA VAL A 697 -16.35 7.21 3.71
C VAL A 697 -17.70 7.88 3.53
N PRO A 698 -17.93 9.10 4.05
CA PRO A 698 -19.13 9.86 3.79
C PRO A 698 -19.40 10.08 2.30
N ASP A 699 -20.66 10.20 1.91
CA ASP A 699 -21.11 10.36 0.52
C ASP A 699 -20.68 11.66 -0.17
N ASP A 700 -20.30 12.67 0.60
CA ASP A 700 -19.80 13.96 0.15
C ASP A 700 -18.26 14.08 0.15
N MET A 701 -17.55 12.98 0.41
CA MET A 701 -16.09 12.91 0.46
C MET A 701 -15.55 11.73 -0.37
N ASP A 702 -14.28 11.83 -0.72
CA ASP A 702 -13.53 10.75 -1.38
C ASP A 702 -12.57 10.07 -0.38
N MET A 703 -12.20 8.81 -0.64
CA MET A 703 -11.19 8.14 0.19
C MET A 703 -9.85 8.87 0.17
N GLU A 704 -9.52 9.52 -0.93
CA GLU A 704 -8.29 10.31 -1.11
C GLU A 704 -8.27 11.63 -0.32
N ASP A 705 -9.35 11.98 0.38
CA ASP A 705 -9.32 13.02 1.42
C ASP A 705 -8.60 12.54 2.69
N PHE A 706 -8.45 11.21 2.86
CA PHE A 706 -7.84 10.55 4.02
C PHE A 706 -6.60 9.74 3.66
N CYS A 707 -6.67 8.87 2.67
CA CYS A 707 -5.54 8.08 2.20
C CYS A 707 -5.73 7.57 0.77
N PRO A 708 -4.65 7.15 0.09
CA PRO A 708 -4.77 6.42 -1.18
C PRO A 708 -5.45 5.06 -1.02
N VAL A 709 -5.81 4.45 -2.16
CA VAL A 709 -6.31 3.07 -2.23
C VAL A 709 -5.45 2.22 -3.14
N GLN A 710 -5.52 0.89 -2.97
CA GLN A 710 -4.70 -0.06 -3.72
C GLN A 710 -5.36 -1.43 -3.81
N HIS A 711 -4.86 -2.29 -4.70
CA HIS A 711 -5.08 -3.73 -4.62
C HIS A 711 -4.10 -4.34 -3.62
N PRO A 712 -4.55 -5.21 -2.70
CA PRO A 712 -3.65 -5.86 -1.76
C PRO A 712 -2.81 -6.94 -2.45
N ALA A 713 -1.56 -7.12 -2.02
CA ALA A 713 -0.64 -8.09 -2.61
C ALA A 713 -1.02 -9.56 -2.34
N ASP A 714 -1.88 -9.82 -1.35
CA ASP A 714 -2.37 -11.16 -1.00
C ASP A 714 -3.61 -11.60 -1.82
N ALA A 715 -4.08 -10.76 -2.74
CA ALA A 715 -5.28 -10.98 -3.54
C ALA A 715 -5.06 -10.62 -5.02
N ASP A 716 -4.04 -11.21 -5.64
CA ASP A 716 -3.59 -10.90 -7.01
C ASP A 716 -4.68 -10.98 -8.10
N ASP A 717 -5.72 -11.81 -7.92
CA ASP A 717 -6.82 -12.02 -8.88
C ASP A 717 -8.14 -11.37 -8.44
N SER A 718 -8.12 -10.49 -7.44
CA SER A 718 -9.33 -9.93 -6.83
C SER A 718 -9.52 -8.46 -7.23
N ASP A 719 -10.77 -8.10 -7.50
CA ASP A 719 -11.20 -6.70 -7.64
C ASP A 719 -11.25 -5.95 -6.28
N THR A 720 -10.74 -6.57 -5.21
CA THR A 720 -10.74 -5.97 -3.87
C THR A 720 -9.87 -4.72 -3.84
N ILE A 721 -10.45 -3.63 -3.36
CA ILE A 721 -9.75 -2.36 -3.12
C ILE A 721 -9.60 -2.16 -1.62
N THR A 722 -8.37 -1.90 -1.17
CA THR A 722 -8.06 -1.63 0.23
C THR A 722 -7.59 -0.22 0.44
N THR A 723 -7.69 0.26 1.67
CA THR A 723 -6.98 1.47 2.09
C THR A 723 -5.47 1.24 2.00
N HIS A 724 -4.74 2.28 1.59
CA HIS A 724 -3.28 2.25 1.50
C HIS A 724 -2.62 2.35 2.87
N PHE A 725 -3.20 3.12 3.79
CA PHE A 725 -2.81 3.16 5.20
C PHE A 725 -3.43 1.99 5.95
N GLU A 726 -2.78 1.55 7.00
CA GLU A 726 -3.37 0.68 8.00
C GLU A 726 -4.47 1.43 8.76
N TYR A 727 -5.60 0.76 9.03
CA TYR A 727 -6.78 1.41 9.59
C TYR A 727 -6.51 2.15 10.92
N HIS A 728 -5.67 1.60 11.79
CA HIS A 728 -5.34 2.24 13.08
C HIS A 728 -4.82 3.68 12.94
N SER A 729 -4.26 4.03 11.78
CA SER A 729 -3.84 5.41 11.50
C SER A 729 -5.00 6.37 11.27
N MET A 730 -6.19 5.85 10.98
CA MET A 730 -7.39 6.62 10.59
C MET A 730 -8.61 6.29 11.46
N GLU A 731 -8.46 5.53 12.54
CA GLU A 731 -9.58 5.09 13.39
C GLU A 731 -10.32 6.25 14.06
N ALA A 732 -9.66 7.38 14.25
CA ALA A 732 -10.26 8.60 14.76
C ALA A 732 -11.11 9.35 13.71
N ASN A 733 -10.95 9.03 12.41
CA ASN A 733 -11.49 9.80 11.30
C ASN A 733 -12.65 9.11 10.58
N LEU A 734 -12.56 7.80 10.38
CA LEU A 734 -13.52 7.05 9.58
C LEU A 734 -14.11 5.88 10.35
N LEU A 735 -15.38 5.60 10.10
CA LEU A 735 -16.04 4.43 10.65
C LEU A 735 -15.50 3.16 10.01
N LYS A 736 -15.13 2.20 10.82
CA LYS A 736 -14.86 0.82 10.43
C LYS A 736 -16.00 -0.09 10.86
N LEU A 737 -16.46 -0.92 9.96
CA LEU A 737 -17.41 -2.01 10.24
C LEU A 737 -16.62 -3.31 10.30
N ASP A 738 -16.54 -3.92 11.48
CA ASP A 738 -15.88 -5.21 11.67
C ASP A 738 -16.85 -6.37 11.52
N MET A 739 -16.87 -6.96 10.33
CA MET A 739 -17.70 -8.11 9.97
C MET A 739 -16.82 -9.34 9.76
N LEU A 740 -16.50 -10.00 10.86
CA LEU A 740 -15.62 -11.16 10.85
C LEU A 740 -16.36 -12.43 10.40
N GLY A 741 -15.72 -13.25 9.57
CA GLY A 741 -16.19 -14.59 9.27
C GLY A 741 -15.80 -15.54 10.39
N HIS A 742 -16.78 -16.24 10.97
CA HIS A 742 -16.58 -17.20 12.06
C HIS A 742 -17.28 -18.52 11.77
N ASP A 743 -16.72 -19.61 12.30
CA ASP A 743 -17.30 -20.94 12.08
C ASP A 743 -18.53 -21.21 12.97
N ASP A 744 -18.61 -20.57 14.15
CA ASP A 744 -19.65 -20.83 15.12
C ASP A 744 -21.07 -20.58 14.59
N PRO A 745 -21.39 -19.45 13.94
CA PRO A 745 -22.72 -19.27 13.37
C PRO A 745 -23.07 -20.28 12.28
N THR A 746 -22.08 -20.75 11.52
CA THR A 746 -22.25 -21.79 10.51
C THR A 746 -22.56 -23.14 11.18
N MET A 747 -21.82 -23.49 12.23
CA MET A 747 -22.02 -24.72 12.99
C MET A 747 -23.38 -24.74 13.70
N VAL A 748 -23.77 -23.62 14.33
CA VAL A 748 -25.09 -23.49 14.98
C VAL A 748 -26.20 -23.70 13.95
N ARG A 749 -26.09 -23.06 12.76
CA ARG A 749 -27.07 -23.24 11.67
C ARG A 749 -27.17 -24.69 11.23
N MET A 750 -26.02 -25.36 11.02
CA MET A 750 -26.01 -26.78 10.67
C MET A 750 -26.70 -27.65 11.73
N MET A 751 -26.44 -27.38 13.01
CA MET A 751 -27.08 -28.11 14.12
C MET A 751 -28.59 -27.87 14.18
N GLU A 752 -29.05 -26.63 13.95
CA GLU A 752 -30.48 -26.33 13.86
C GLU A 752 -31.14 -27.08 12.71
N ASP A 753 -30.52 -27.14 11.56
CA ASP A 753 -31.02 -27.86 10.38
C ASP A 753 -31.08 -29.38 10.62
N LEU A 754 -30.10 -29.95 11.33
CA LEU A 754 -30.04 -31.39 11.64
C LEU A 754 -31.01 -31.82 12.76
N THR A 755 -31.22 -30.98 13.76
CA THR A 755 -31.99 -31.33 14.98
C THR A 755 -33.42 -30.76 14.98
N GLY A 756 -33.67 -29.71 14.21
CA GLY A 756 -34.92 -28.94 14.27
C GLY A 756 -35.07 -28.10 15.58
N VAL A 757 -34.00 -27.98 16.35
CA VAL A 757 -33.99 -27.21 17.62
C VAL A 757 -33.53 -25.79 17.33
N ASN A 758 -34.25 -24.78 17.81
CA ASN A 758 -33.85 -23.39 17.72
C ASN A 758 -32.82 -23.09 18.84
N ALA A 759 -31.61 -22.71 18.45
CA ALA A 759 -30.51 -22.45 19.38
C ALA A 759 -30.83 -21.36 20.43
N ARG A 760 -31.62 -20.34 20.05
CA ARG A 760 -32.04 -19.25 20.96
C ARG A 760 -32.99 -19.69 22.08
N GLN A 761 -33.59 -20.87 21.97
CA GLN A 761 -34.55 -21.42 22.94
C GLN A 761 -33.88 -22.41 23.91
N ILE A 762 -32.60 -22.72 23.69
CA ILE A 762 -31.86 -23.67 24.57
C ILE A 762 -31.56 -22.94 25.89
N PRO A 763 -31.93 -23.52 27.06
CA PRO A 763 -31.59 -22.92 28.35
C PRO A 763 -30.08 -23.02 28.63
N LEU A 764 -29.53 -21.96 29.24
CA LEU A 764 -28.09 -21.88 29.52
C LEU A 764 -27.67 -22.57 30.83
N ASP A 765 -28.62 -23.09 31.60
CA ASP A 765 -28.42 -23.71 32.90
C ASP A 765 -28.69 -25.22 32.92
N ASP A 766 -28.79 -25.86 31.75
CA ASP A 766 -28.99 -27.29 31.66
C ASP A 766 -27.84 -28.06 32.37
N PRO A 767 -28.15 -28.85 33.43
CA PRO A 767 -27.14 -29.49 34.27
C PRO A 767 -26.27 -30.48 33.52
N ASP A 768 -26.81 -31.20 32.54
CA ASP A 768 -26.07 -32.18 31.77
C ASP A 768 -25.08 -31.48 30.80
N THR A 769 -25.51 -30.37 30.23
CA THR A 769 -24.62 -29.52 29.39
C THR A 769 -23.50 -28.90 30.22
N MET A 770 -23.82 -28.39 31.43
CA MET A 770 -22.78 -27.85 32.32
C MET A 770 -21.79 -28.92 32.78
N ALA A 771 -22.24 -30.15 32.99
CA ALA A 771 -21.38 -31.26 33.37
C ALA A 771 -20.32 -31.59 32.30
N ILE A 772 -20.53 -31.26 31.01
CA ILE A 772 -19.58 -31.48 29.93
C ILE A 772 -18.25 -30.74 30.17
N PHE A 773 -18.29 -29.58 30.81
CA PHE A 773 -17.09 -28.79 31.10
C PHE A 773 -16.21 -29.38 32.20
N THR A 774 -16.74 -30.26 33.02
CA THR A 774 -16.02 -30.88 34.14
C THR A 774 -15.77 -32.38 33.94
N SER A 775 -16.60 -33.07 33.16
CA SER A 775 -16.57 -34.52 32.92
C SER A 775 -17.05 -34.85 31.50
N SER A 776 -16.60 -35.96 30.99
CA SER A 776 -17.07 -36.55 29.72
C SER A 776 -18.16 -37.63 29.91
N LYS A 777 -18.57 -37.95 31.16
CA LYS A 777 -19.51 -39.02 31.49
C LYS A 777 -20.86 -38.90 30.78
N VAL A 778 -21.39 -37.70 30.70
CA VAL A 778 -22.68 -37.39 30.03
C VAL A 778 -22.66 -37.77 28.56
N LEU A 779 -21.46 -37.70 27.91
CA LEU A 779 -21.25 -38.10 26.53
C LEU A 779 -20.97 -39.60 26.33
N GLY A 780 -20.98 -40.39 27.41
CA GLY A 780 -20.83 -41.83 27.35
C GLY A 780 -19.40 -42.36 27.33
N TYR A 781 -18.41 -41.53 27.63
CA TYR A 781 -17.00 -41.93 27.73
C TYR A 781 -16.32 -41.34 28.98
N GLU A 782 -15.30 -41.98 29.50
CA GLU A 782 -14.50 -41.50 30.62
C GLU A 782 -13.01 -41.60 30.31
N ASN A 783 -12.26 -40.53 30.60
CA ASN A 783 -10.82 -40.50 30.53
C ASN A 783 -10.22 -41.05 29.22
N ASP A 784 -10.79 -40.66 28.09
CA ASP A 784 -10.24 -40.96 26.76
C ASP A 784 -8.87 -40.32 26.59
N GLU A 785 -7.88 -41.05 26.07
CA GLU A 785 -6.51 -40.55 25.88
C GLU A 785 -6.41 -39.38 24.89
N ILE A 786 -7.31 -39.32 23.90
CA ILE A 786 -7.32 -38.30 22.85
C ILE A 786 -8.24 -37.14 23.25
N LEU A 787 -9.47 -37.44 23.68
CA LEU A 787 -10.49 -36.48 24.02
C LEU A 787 -10.29 -35.80 25.39
N GLY A 788 -9.55 -36.47 26.29
CA GLY A 788 -9.25 -35.96 27.62
C GLY A 788 -10.36 -36.16 28.63
N PRO A 789 -10.24 -35.61 29.87
CA PRO A 789 -11.14 -35.86 30.98
C PRO A 789 -12.47 -35.09 30.92
N THR A 790 -12.57 -34.08 30.03
CA THR A 790 -13.76 -33.23 29.84
C THR A 790 -14.40 -33.46 28.49
N GLY A 791 -15.69 -33.14 28.36
CA GLY A 791 -16.42 -33.20 27.08
C GLY A 791 -16.24 -31.99 26.21
N ALA A 792 -15.36 -31.02 26.54
CA ALA A 792 -15.25 -29.73 25.90
C ALA A 792 -14.45 -29.70 24.59
N VAL A 793 -13.98 -30.85 24.10
CA VAL A 793 -13.09 -30.91 22.91
C VAL A 793 -13.70 -30.34 21.63
N ALA A 794 -15.01 -30.36 21.49
CA ALA A 794 -15.73 -29.81 20.35
C ALA A 794 -16.40 -28.45 20.64
N ILE A 795 -16.21 -27.88 21.80
CA ILE A 795 -16.82 -26.61 22.18
C ILE A 795 -15.85 -25.48 21.86
N PRO A 796 -16.20 -24.57 20.94
CA PRO A 796 -15.37 -23.41 20.61
C PRO A 796 -14.95 -22.63 21.86
N GLU A 797 -13.79 -21.98 21.84
CA GLU A 797 -13.14 -21.27 22.95
C GLU A 797 -12.64 -22.18 24.09
N PHE A 798 -13.27 -23.34 24.35
CA PHE A 798 -12.87 -24.29 25.38
C PHE A 798 -12.22 -25.58 24.86
N ASN A 799 -12.02 -25.70 23.54
CA ASN A 799 -11.50 -26.90 22.88
C ASN A 799 -9.95 -27.01 22.85
N THR A 800 -9.23 -25.94 23.13
CA THR A 800 -7.76 -25.97 23.11
C THR A 800 -7.22 -26.77 24.32
N ARG A 801 -6.02 -27.31 24.19
CA ARG A 801 -5.35 -28.02 25.28
C ARG A 801 -5.20 -27.15 26.54
N PHE A 802 -4.93 -25.87 26.32
CA PHE A 802 -4.80 -24.86 27.35
C PHE A 802 -6.12 -24.66 28.13
N THR A 803 -7.21 -24.36 27.40
CA THR A 803 -8.51 -24.10 28.04
C THR A 803 -9.12 -25.32 28.66
N ARG A 804 -8.93 -26.51 28.06
CA ARG A 804 -9.37 -27.79 28.70
C ARG A 804 -8.64 -28.05 30.03
N GLN A 805 -7.34 -27.71 30.10
CA GLN A 805 -6.62 -27.81 31.38
C GLN A 805 -7.16 -26.81 32.41
N MET A 806 -7.52 -25.62 32.00
CA MET A 806 -8.16 -24.62 32.86
C MET A 806 -9.48 -25.13 33.44
N LEU A 807 -10.30 -25.81 32.64
CA LEU A 807 -11.53 -26.45 33.09
C LEU A 807 -11.25 -27.55 34.14
N VAL A 808 -10.21 -28.34 33.95
CA VAL A 808 -9.77 -29.36 34.93
C VAL A 808 -9.33 -28.73 36.25
N ASP A 809 -8.56 -27.64 36.17
CA ASP A 809 -8.03 -26.94 37.34
C ASP A 809 -9.12 -26.22 38.16
N THR A 810 -10.19 -25.74 37.51
CA THR A 810 -11.23 -24.92 38.16
C THR A 810 -12.55 -25.61 38.44
N GLN A 811 -12.88 -26.69 37.71
CA GLN A 811 -14.13 -27.43 37.85
C GLN A 811 -15.38 -26.53 37.91
N PRO A 812 -15.69 -25.75 36.85
CA PRO A 812 -16.78 -24.78 36.82
C PRO A 812 -18.14 -25.47 37.02
N LYS A 813 -19.04 -24.86 37.79
CA LYS A 813 -20.36 -25.40 38.14
C LYS A 813 -21.51 -24.51 37.64
N ASP A 814 -21.22 -23.33 37.25
CA ASP A 814 -22.16 -22.31 36.81
C ASP A 814 -21.68 -21.56 35.57
N PHE A 815 -22.61 -20.88 34.89
CA PHE A 815 -22.34 -20.19 33.63
C PHE A 815 -21.44 -18.95 33.83
N ASN A 816 -21.61 -18.25 34.96
CA ASN A 816 -20.78 -17.07 35.25
C ASN A 816 -19.30 -17.46 35.40
N THR A 817 -19.00 -18.63 36.00
CA THR A 817 -17.62 -19.13 36.06
C THR A 817 -17.05 -19.39 34.65
N LEU A 818 -17.84 -19.94 33.71
CA LEU A 818 -17.40 -20.13 32.32
C LEU A 818 -17.07 -18.81 31.64
N VAL A 819 -17.88 -17.77 31.85
CA VAL A 819 -17.63 -16.43 31.33
C VAL A 819 -16.27 -15.88 31.81
N ARG A 820 -15.98 -16.03 33.10
CA ARG A 820 -14.70 -15.62 33.68
C ARG A 820 -13.51 -16.41 33.14
N LEU A 821 -13.65 -17.73 32.99
CA LEU A 821 -12.61 -18.59 32.40
C LEU A 821 -12.33 -18.20 30.95
N SER A 822 -13.34 -17.85 30.18
CA SER A 822 -13.14 -17.29 28.84
C SER A 822 -12.30 -16.01 28.92
N GLY A 823 -12.56 -15.12 29.88
CA GLY A 823 -11.74 -13.91 30.11
C GLY A 823 -10.28 -14.24 30.38
N PHE A 824 -9.97 -15.21 31.23
CA PHE A 824 -8.59 -15.63 31.52
C PHE A 824 -7.85 -16.23 30.31
N SER A 825 -8.56 -16.76 29.34
CA SER A 825 -7.96 -17.37 28.16
C SER A 825 -7.52 -16.34 27.08
N HIS A 826 -7.92 -15.08 27.21
CA HIS A 826 -7.73 -14.03 26.20
C HIS A 826 -6.65 -12.98 26.56
N GLY A 827 -5.71 -13.28 27.41
CA GLY A 827 -4.62 -12.38 27.76
C GLY A 827 -3.28 -13.09 27.87
N THR A 828 -2.20 -12.36 27.58
CA THR A 828 -0.84 -12.85 27.81
C THR A 828 -0.59 -12.86 29.31
N ASP A 829 -0.07 -13.98 29.82
CA ASP A 829 0.32 -14.16 31.24
C ASP A 829 -0.79 -13.90 32.27
N VAL A 830 -2.07 -13.93 31.86
CA VAL A 830 -3.21 -13.75 32.79
C VAL A 830 -3.47 -15.00 33.60
N TRP A 831 -3.35 -16.16 32.99
CA TRP A 831 -3.66 -17.45 33.63
C TRP A 831 -2.43 -18.12 34.27
N LEU A 832 -1.45 -18.53 33.45
CA LEU A 832 -0.24 -19.20 33.92
C LEU A 832 0.69 -18.22 34.66
N GLY A 833 1.22 -18.62 35.76
CA GLY A 833 2.07 -17.76 36.62
C GLY A 833 1.29 -16.66 37.36
N ASN A 834 -0.06 -16.68 37.33
CA ASN A 834 -0.92 -15.63 37.87
C ASN A 834 -2.21 -16.23 38.49
N ALA A 835 -3.38 -16.01 37.85
CA ALA A 835 -4.69 -16.43 38.41
C ALA A 835 -4.76 -17.94 38.78
N ARG A 836 -4.14 -18.77 37.93
CA ARG A 836 -4.09 -20.24 38.18
C ARG A 836 -3.50 -20.61 39.54
N GLU A 837 -2.38 -20.02 39.89
CA GLU A 837 -1.66 -20.31 41.12
C GLU A 837 -2.49 -19.90 42.34
N LEU A 838 -3.20 -18.79 42.28
CA LEU A 838 -4.10 -18.33 43.36
C LEU A 838 -5.29 -19.26 43.54
N ILE A 839 -5.89 -19.69 42.44
CA ILE A 839 -7.07 -20.55 42.44
C ILE A 839 -6.73 -21.97 42.85
N VAL A 840 -5.69 -22.56 42.28
CA VAL A 840 -5.27 -23.95 42.60
C VAL A 840 -4.74 -24.09 44.04
N SER A 841 -4.05 -23.05 44.54
CA SER A 841 -3.61 -23.03 45.94
C SER A 841 -4.76 -22.78 46.94
N GLY A 842 -5.95 -22.42 46.47
CA GLY A 842 -7.07 -22.06 47.32
C GLY A 842 -6.94 -20.70 48.02
N THR A 843 -6.01 -19.85 47.53
CA THR A 843 -5.81 -18.50 48.06
C THR A 843 -6.99 -17.58 47.69
N ALA A 844 -7.53 -17.75 46.47
CA ALA A 844 -8.71 -17.06 45.99
C ALA A 844 -9.56 -17.97 45.13
N SER A 845 -10.87 -17.73 45.09
CA SER A 845 -11.77 -18.38 44.14
C SER A 845 -11.71 -17.75 42.79
N VAL A 846 -12.26 -18.37 41.74
CA VAL A 846 -12.38 -17.81 40.40
C VAL A 846 -13.06 -16.43 40.42
N LEU A 847 -14.09 -16.26 41.26
CA LEU A 847 -14.88 -15.03 41.37
C LEU A 847 -14.15 -13.90 42.11
N GLU A 848 -13.15 -14.22 42.93
CA GLU A 848 -12.34 -13.26 43.67
C GLU A 848 -11.10 -12.78 42.92
N THR A 849 -10.81 -13.39 41.78
CA THR A 849 -9.71 -12.99 40.92
C THR A 849 -10.19 -12.02 39.81
N VAL A 850 -9.29 -11.17 39.31
CA VAL A 850 -9.55 -10.25 38.18
C VAL A 850 -9.68 -11.06 36.89
N GLY A 851 -10.91 -11.23 36.41
CA GLY A 851 -11.21 -11.99 35.18
C GLY A 851 -11.29 -11.15 33.90
N CYS A 852 -11.56 -9.84 34.05
CA CYS A 852 -11.65 -8.92 32.93
C CYS A 852 -11.23 -7.49 33.33
N ARG A 853 -11.07 -6.61 32.34
CA ARG A 853 -10.69 -5.21 32.60
C ARG A 853 -11.73 -4.47 33.45
N ASP A 854 -12.99 -4.80 33.32
CA ASP A 854 -14.08 -4.17 34.05
C ASP A 854 -13.94 -4.37 35.55
N ASP A 855 -13.45 -5.54 35.96
CA ASP A 855 -13.18 -5.83 37.39
C ASP A 855 -12.16 -4.83 37.97
N ILE A 856 -11.15 -4.42 37.20
CA ILE A 856 -10.16 -3.40 37.61
C ILE A 856 -10.84 -2.05 37.80
N MET A 857 -11.64 -1.60 36.85
CA MET A 857 -12.36 -0.34 36.92
C MET A 857 -13.29 -0.30 38.13
N LEU A 858 -14.12 -1.32 38.31
CA LEU A 858 -15.06 -1.43 39.42
C LEU A 858 -14.33 -1.49 40.76
N TYR A 859 -13.23 -2.23 40.85
CA TYR A 859 -12.40 -2.29 42.05
C TYR A 859 -11.84 -0.92 42.43
N LEU A 860 -11.26 -0.18 41.46
CA LEU A 860 -10.69 1.15 41.70
C LEU A 860 -11.78 2.13 42.14
N ILE A 861 -12.96 2.10 41.54
CA ILE A 861 -14.11 2.90 41.94
C ILE A 861 -14.56 2.55 43.36
N SER A 862 -14.61 1.25 43.71
CA SER A 862 -14.95 0.80 45.06
C SER A 862 -13.99 1.25 46.14
N LYS A 863 -12.74 1.54 45.75
CA LYS A 863 -11.70 2.11 46.62
C LYS A 863 -11.72 3.64 46.67
N GLY A 864 -12.69 4.27 46.00
CA GLY A 864 -12.90 5.72 46.04
C GLY A 864 -12.13 6.51 44.99
N LEU A 865 -11.55 5.85 43.96
CA LEU A 865 -10.92 6.53 42.86
C LEU A 865 -12.01 7.15 41.91
N ASP A 866 -11.71 8.29 41.31
CA ASP A 866 -12.58 8.94 40.35
C ASP A 866 -12.93 8.00 39.19
N PRO A 867 -14.23 7.89 38.82
CA PRO A 867 -14.65 6.96 37.76
C PRO A 867 -13.97 7.16 36.41
N LYS A 868 -13.78 8.41 35.97
CA LYS A 868 -13.10 8.71 34.69
C LYS A 868 -11.62 8.32 34.74
N MET A 869 -10.98 8.53 35.89
CA MET A 869 -9.59 8.12 36.11
C MET A 869 -9.48 6.59 36.14
N SER A 870 -10.41 5.90 36.82
CA SER A 870 -10.46 4.43 36.84
C SER A 870 -10.64 3.83 35.44
N PHE A 871 -11.50 4.43 34.63
CA PHE A 871 -11.66 4.05 33.22
C PHE A 871 -10.39 4.28 32.41
N LYS A 872 -9.72 5.42 32.56
CA LYS A 872 -8.45 5.72 31.90
C LYS A 872 -7.38 4.71 32.27
N ILE A 873 -7.22 4.39 33.56
CA ILE A 873 -6.27 3.38 34.04
C ILE A 873 -6.57 2.01 33.42
N MET A 874 -7.83 1.62 33.34
CA MET A 874 -8.26 0.37 32.70
C MET A 874 -7.84 0.27 31.22
N HIS A 875 -7.76 1.40 30.51
CA HIS A 875 -7.39 1.46 29.09
C HIS A 875 -5.90 1.67 28.82
N GLU A 876 -5.11 2.13 29.79
CA GLU A 876 -3.66 2.32 29.62
C GLU A 876 -2.94 0.97 29.37
N PRO A 877 -1.87 0.96 28.55
CA PRO A 877 -1.09 -0.26 28.29
C PRO A 877 -0.55 -0.93 29.56
N CYS A 878 -0.20 -0.13 30.59
CA CYS A 878 0.20 -0.65 31.90
C CYS A 878 -0.92 -1.42 32.64
N ALA A 879 -2.18 -1.18 32.33
CA ALA A 879 -3.27 -1.96 32.91
C ALA A 879 -3.36 -3.37 32.28
N ARG A 880 -2.90 -3.55 31.06
CA ARG A 880 -2.72 -4.88 30.45
C ARG A 880 -1.63 -5.67 31.19
N ASP A 881 -0.57 -4.98 31.61
CA ASP A 881 0.51 -5.56 32.41
C ASP A 881 0.11 -5.73 33.88
N LEU A 882 -0.83 -4.92 34.40
CA LEU A 882 -1.36 -5.07 35.76
C LEU A 882 -2.32 -6.27 35.89
N CYS A 883 -3.03 -6.67 34.83
CA CYS A 883 -3.71 -7.98 34.81
C CYS A 883 -2.69 -9.12 34.91
N SER A 884 -1.46 -8.95 34.45
CA SER A 884 -0.34 -9.89 34.64
C SER A 884 0.39 -9.73 35.97
N ALA A 885 0.25 -8.57 36.65
CA ALA A 885 0.93 -8.24 37.91
C ALA A 885 0.03 -8.25 39.16
N SER A 886 -1.28 -8.54 39.04
CA SER A 886 -2.23 -8.57 40.20
C SER A 886 -2.03 -9.78 41.13
N SER A 887 -0.93 -10.47 40.96
CA SER A 887 -0.46 -11.56 41.87
C SER A 887 0.72 -11.18 42.76
N ALA A 888 1.08 -9.88 42.87
CA ALA A 888 2.06 -9.46 43.85
C ALA A 888 1.43 -8.72 45.03
#